data_253ffe3ecb0ae50e81e2cf45a2e02c8b
#
_entry.id   253ffe3ecb0ae50e81e2cf45a2e02c8b
#
_cell.length_a   1.000
_cell.length_b   1.000
_cell.length_c   1.000
_cell.angle_alpha   90.00
_cell.angle_beta   90.00
_cell.angle_gamma   90.00
#
_symmetry.space_group_name_H-M   'P 1'
#
loop_
_entity.id
_entity.type
_entity.pdbx_description
1 polymer ?
#
loop_
_entity_poly.entity_id
_entity_poly.type
_entity_poly.pdbx_seq_one_letter_code
_entity_poly.pdbx_strand_id
1 'polypeptide(L)'
;MHLQVGLLLDGQRGHAHVNELDALTTGPLGLLNVLETHLGLLRQEPSGADRVLQYRELLKKLDHPERFYHQSFAVDELGTTSTLLEWRDQWHLHGWMPNDVAGLARSASRRLRDMADVEAQTCGKLAPGIGERLALVDAALTRLPARVTRLSLHEPLSWWPLAWQRVLRHLSPIEPPKATGAAASDTLLGELQRALLREDTATNAANGSVSPLRWRDDGTVQVLQAETGWLAAQSLAAALTLDPLETLLCTTDVGVLDEMLVAAHLPRQGFKEPSALRPALQVLPLVLGQMWAPLDLYGLLQFLTHPICPVPRVARIRLSEMLAQSPGIGQGPAWDRTMKQIEADCEKDGLDWANVRERIRIWVEHERHDPVQGAPLRLLTDRLHALSQYLQGRLRDPDPARQMAFNSGLSQTLTLQRALQALALQGETHIGAQSLQTLLSQATAQGGTNPLLVAQVGSCRTVTHPGAATEAVDQVLWWQMKAPSLVRAHPWSRTELGDLRQAGVHLPETSDLLAREARHWLSPILAARQRLVLVLPPQGEEVHPVWLRLESLFEKGHGSSIQSMEAALTDHTLQPVAHQPLPGRRRWWTLPAEVSVPRREKESFSSLESFLFNPFLWVLKYPAKLSPSSILDVSDGVLLYGNLSHHLVERYVQRPDALTLSDPDFGQWFDPAFDALVAQEGAVLLMPGRQEELASFRRKLKVALQQLRQQWRAAKVVSITSEEKLEGHFTGGAIGGSSDLLVTREDGQQAIIDMKWGSTTYADKLANNRHLQLVLYGEIVRQRTGRWPHLAYFSLSQGQLLSIDQSFFPQARVVRQKKEVGDEGPPHLWQRFLVSWQWRRQQLDQGLIEVVLREEEDTSSDEAPPEDGLAREVLNLSYNDYLTLAGWEDDQ
;
A
#
# COMPACT_ATOMS: atom_id res chain seq x y z
N MET A 1 -10.80 26.28 -40.39
CA MET A 1 -10.25 25.22 -39.57
C MET A 1 -10.81 23.87 -39.98
N HIS A 2 -9.94 22.92 -40.28
CA HIS A 2 -10.31 21.52 -40.58
C HIS A 2 -10.24 20.70 -39.31
N LEU A 3 -11.34 20.02 -38.94
CA LEU A 3 -11.41 19.21 -37.72
C LEU A 3 -11.61 17.73 -38.09
N GLN A 4 -10.80 16.87 -37.49
CA GLN A 4 -11.01 15.42 -37.49
C GLN A 4 -11.39 15.03 -36.05
N VAL A 5 -12.54 14.40 -35.89
CA VAL A 5 -13.07 14.15 -34.54
C VAL A 5 -13.48 12.69 -34.38
N GLY A 6 -13.07 12.07 -33.31
CA GLY A 6 -13.48 10.74 -32.91
C GLY A 6 -13.77 10.64 -31.42
N LEU A 7 -14.64 9.70 -31.06
CA LEU A 7 -15.11 9.50 -29.68
C LEU A 7 -13.98 9.23 -28.68
N LEU A 8 -12.89 8.60 -29.16
CA LEU A 8 -11.80 8.11 -28.33
C LEU A 8 -10.47 8.87 -28.52
N LEU A 9 -10.50 10.04 -29.16
CA LEU A 9 -9.28 10.76 -29.56
C LEU A 9 -8.77 11.77 -28.54
N ASP A 10 -9.51 12.10 -27.48
CA ASP A 10 -9.03 13.01 -26.46
C ASP A 10 -7.76 12.47 -25.77
N GLY A 11 -6.68 13.24 -25.82
CA GLY A 11 -5.39 12.89 -25.22
C GLY A 11 -4.57 11.82 -25.96
N GLN A 12 -5.02 11.33 -27.12
CA GLN A 12 -4.31 10.33 -27.91
C GLN A 12 -3.24 10.94 -28.82
N ARG A 13 -2.20 10.16 -29.14
CA ARG A 13 -1.07 10.56 -30.01
C ARG A 13 -0.89 9.59 -31.19
N GLY A 14 -1.97 8.99 -31.63
CA GLY A 14 -1.98 8.04 -32.75
C GLY A 14 -1.90 8.68 -34.14
N HIS A 15 -1.98 10.02 -34.23
CA HIS A 15 -2.02 10.71 -35.52
C HIS A 15 -0.65 11.05 -36.08
N ALA A 16 -0.52 11.01 -37.38
CA ALA A 16 0.63 11.59 -38.07
C ALA A 16 0.67 13.10 -37.79
N HIS A 17 1.86 13.63 -37.52
CA HIS A 17 2.09 15.07 -37.51
C HIS A 17 2.00 15.56 -38.97
N VAL A 18 0.78 15.87 -39.40
CA VAL A 18 0.60 16.53 -40.68
C VAL A 18 0.97 17.99 -40.51
N ASN A 19 1.90 18.48 -41.31
CA ASN A 19 2.27 19.89 -41.37
C ASN A 19 1.17 20.70 -42.08
N GLU A 20 -0.08 20.55 -41.65
CA GLU A 20 -1.21 21.34 -42.13
C GLU A 20 -1.54 22.44 -41.15
N LEU A 21 -1.47 23.66 -41.58
CA LEU A 21 -1.97 24.79 -40.83
C LEU A 21 -3.50 24.74 -40.78
N ASP A 22 -4.06 25.12 -39.62
CA ASP A 22 -5.52 25.20 -39.41
C ASP A 22 -6.24 23.83 -39.43
N ALA A 23 -5.50 22.73 -39.12
CA ALA A 23 -6.06 21.38 -38.93
C ALA A 23 -5.88 20.93 -37.46
N LEU A 24 -6.89 20.23 -36.91
CA LEU A 24 -6.85 19.66 -35.55
C LEU A 24 -7.56 18.32 -35.54
N THR A 25 -6.88 17.31 -34.98
CA THR A 25 -7.47 16.02 -34.61
C THR A 25 -7.72 15.96 -33.12
N THR A 26 -8.94 15.68 -32.71
CA THR A 26 -9.31 15.73 -31.27
C THR A 26 -10.51 14.83 -30.95
N GLY A 27 -10.73 14.59 -29.66
CA GLY A 27 -11.94 13.94 -29.17
C GLY A 27 -13.07 14.93 -28.82
N PRO A 28 -14.13 14.44 -28.16
CA PRO A 28 -15.31 15.25 -27.82
C PRO A 28 -15.01 16.48 -26.96
N LEU A 29 -14.15 16.33 -25.93
CA LEU A 29 -13.83 17.46 -25.04
C LEU A 29 -13.03 18.54 -25.74
N GLY A 30 -12.07 18.15 -26.57
CA GLY A 30 -11.32 19.11 -27.38
C GLY A 30 -12.21 19.85 -28.39
N LEU A 31 -13.15 19.16 -29.03
CA LEU A 31 -14.15 19.77 -29.92
C LEU A 31 -15.01 20.77 -29.13
N LEU A 32 -15.53 20.39 -27.95
CA LEU A 32 -16.33 21.27 -27.11
C LEU A 32 -15.59 22.57 -26.78
N ASN A 33 -14.33 22.46 -26.35
CA ASN A 33 -13.49 23.62 -26.03
C ASN A 33 -13.26 24.54 -27.25
N VAL A 34 -13.05 23.98 -28.43
CA VAL A 34 -12.94 24.75 -29.69
C VAL A 34 -14.24 25.51 -29.99
N LEU A 35 -15.39 24.83 -29.89
CA LEU A 35 -16.69 25.45 -30.18
C LEU A 35 -17.03 26.55 -29.16
N GLU A 36 -16.84 26.29 -27.86
CA GLU A 36 -17.05 27.30 -26.81
C GLU A 36 -16.14 28.52 -26.99
N THR A 37 -14.88 28.31 -27.38
CA THR A 37 -13.95 29.40 -27.67
C THR A 37 -14.45 30.25 -28.85
N HIS A 38 -14.85 29.63 -29.97
CA HIS A 38 -15.32 30.32 -31.15
C HIS A 38 -16.63 31.08 -30.94
N LEU A 39 -17.50 30.56 -30.06
CA LEU A 39 -18.80 31.13 -29.72
C LEU A 39 -18.77 32.08 -28.52
N GLY A 40 -17.62 32.26 -27.89
CA GLY A 40 -17.49 33.13 -26.70
C GLY A 40 -18.18 32.57 -25.44
N LEU A 41 -18.35 31.24 -25.34
CA LEU A 41 -19.04 30.56 -24.26
C LEU A 41 -18.09 30.02 -23.15
N LEU A 42 -16.78 30.25 -23.30
CA LEU A 42 -15.80 29.77 -22.33
C LEU A 42 -16.13 30.28 -20.92
N ARG A 43 -16.17 29.35 -19.97
CA ARG A 43 -16.39 29.60 -18.56
C ARG A 43 -15.34 28.90 -17.73
N GLN A 44 -15.12 29.40 -16.50
CA GLN A 44 -14.31 28.64 -15.54
C GLN A 44 -15.11 27.39 -15.11
N GLU A 45 -14.56 26.23 -15.34
CA GLU A 45 -15.19 24.97 -14.96
C GLU A 45 -15.09 24.78 -13.44
N PRO A 46 -16.24 24.59 -12.74
CA PRO A 46 -16.21 24.17 -11.35
C PRO A 46 -15.62 22.76 -11.24
N SER A 47 -14.96 22.45 -10.14
CA SER A 47 -14.51 21.09 -9.88
C SER A 47 -15.70 20.12 -9.75
N GLY A 48 -15.47 18.83 -10.00
CA GLY A 48 -16.51 17.82 -9.77
C GLY A 48 -17.07 17.87 -8.34
N ALA A 49 -16.21 18.11 -7.35
CA ALA A 49 -16.60 18.27 -5.96
C ALA A 49 -17.52 19.47 -5.73
N ASP A 50 -17.27 20.62 -6.38
CA ASP A 50 -18.12 21.81 -6.27
C ASP A 50 -19.53 21.52 -6.82
N ARG A 51 -19.65 20.81 -7.95
CA ARG A 51 -20.95 20.43 -8.53
C ARG A 51 -21.72 19.47 -7.61
N VAL A 52 -21.03 18.49 -7.03
CA VAL A 52 -21.66 17.56 -6.07
C VAL A 52 -22.19 18.33 -4.85
N LEU A 53 -21.44 19.27 -4.29
CA LEU A 53 -21.89 20.06 -3.14
C LEU A 53 -23.06 20.98 -3.50
N GLN A 54 -23.07 21.60 -4.68
CA GLN A 54 -24.21 22.38 -5.17
C GLN A 54 -25.47 21.50 -5.29
N TYR A 55 -25.34 20.31 -5.87
CA TYR A 55 -26.47 19.40 -6.05
C TYR A 55 -26.96 18.83 -4.72
N ARG A 56 -26.04 18.50 -3.79
CA ARG A 56 -26.38 18.08 -2.41
C ARG A 56 -27.28 19.12 -1.72
N GLU A 57 -26.91 20.40 -1.79
CA GLU A 57 -27.69 21.46 -1.17
C GLU A 57 -29.11 21.54 -1.77
N LEU A 58 -29.23 21.37 -3.08
CA LEU A 58 -30.51 21.32 -3.75
C LEU A 58 -31.32 20.10 -3.35
N LEU A 59 -30.72 18.91 -3.33
CA LEU A 59 -31.37 17.68 -2.89
C LEU A 59 -31.81 17.76 -1.44
N LYS A 60 -31.01 18.33 -0.53
CA LYS A 60 -31.35 18.48 0.90
C LYS A 60 -32.60 19.33 1.09
N LYS A 61 -32.82 20.35 0.26
CA LYS A 61 -34.03 21.20 0.28
C LYS A 61 -35.28 20.49 -0.25
N LEU A 62 -35.09 19.48 -1.12
CA LEU A 62 -36.16 18.73 -1.79
C LEU A 62 -36.42 17.36 -1.18
N ASP A 63 -35.60 16.94 -0.22
CA ASP A 63 -35.71 15.64 0.41
C ASP A 63 -36.90 15.56 1.36
N HIS A 64 -37.61 14.43 1.29
CA HIS A 64 -38.70 14.08 2.20
C HIS A 64 -38.87 12.54 2.23
N PRO A 65 -39.52 11.95 3.28
CA PRO A 65 -39.60 10.50 3.47
C PRO A 65 -40.16 9.69 2.30
N GLU A 66 -40.91 10.32 1.42
CA GLU A 66 -41.47 9.67 0.23
C GLU A 66 -40.53 9.64 -0.97
N ARG A 67 -39.37 10.29 -0.96
CA ARG A 67 -38.39 10.22 -2.05
C ARG A 67 -37.71 8.84 -2.10
N PHE A 68 -37.50 8.34 -3.31
CA PHE A 68 -36.86 7.04 -3.47
C PHE A 68 -35.42 7.00 -2.93
N TYR A 69 -34.76 8.16 -2.91
CA TYR A 69 -33.38 8.30 -2.46
C TYR A 69 -33.25 8.67 -0.96
N HIS A 70 -34.36 9.00 -0.28
CA HIS A 70 -34.36 9.51 1.10
C HIS A 70 -33.52 8.68 2.06
N GLN A 71 -33.71 7.35 2.09
CA GLN A 71 -32.96 6.47 2.99
C GLN A 71 -31.47 6.42 2.66
N SER A 72 -31.12 6.33 1.37
CA SER A 72 -29.73 6.35 0.92
C SER A 72 -29.07 7.69 1.20
N PHE A 73 -29.81 8.79 1.01
CA PHE A 73 -29.35 10.14 1.26
C PHE A 73 -29.14 10.38 2.76
N ALA A 74 -30.00 9.86 3.62
CA ALA A 74 -29.84 9.95 5.07
C ALA A 74 -28.60 9.18 5.59
N VAL A 75 -28.19 8.10 4.91
CA VAL A 75 -27.02 7.30 5.28
C VAL A 75 -25.73 7.87 4.68
N ASP A 76 -25.76 8.25 3.40
CA ASP A 76 -24.63 8.82 2.68
C ASP A 76 -25.09 9.91 1.72
N GLU A 77 -25.13 11.16 2.22
CA GLU A 77 -25.57 12.31 1.45
C GLU A 77 -24.70 12.53 0.20
N LEU A 78 -23.37 12.40 0.32
CA LEU A 78 -22.46 12.74 -0.77
C LEU A 78 -22.38 11.63 -1.83
N GLY A 79 -22.32 10.37 -1.45
CA GLY A 79 -22.34 9.26 -2.38
C GLY A 79 -23.64 9.16 -3.15
N THR A 80 -24.78 9.34 -2.46
CA THR A 80 -26.11 9.39 -3.10
C THR A 80 -26.17 10.57 -4.09
N THR A 81 -25.72 11.77 -3.66
CA THR A 81 -25.69 12.95 -4.53
C THR A 81 -24.84 12.73 -5.76
N SER A 82 -23.66 12.15 -5.63
CA SER A 82 -22.75 11.87 -6.75
C SER A 82 -23.40 10.92 -7.76
N THR A 83 -24.05 9.86 -7.29
CA THR A 83 -24.77 8.90 -8.13
C THR A 83 -25.93 9.54 -8.89
N LEU A 84 -26.75 10.33 -8.20
CA LEU A 84 -27.88 11.03 -8.84
C LEU A 84 -27.43 12.10 -9.83
N LEU A 85 -26.32 12.80 -9.55
CA LEU A 85 -25.72 13.76 -10.46
C LEU A 85 -25.19 13.10 -11.73
N GLU A 86 -24.55 11.93 -11.60
CA GLU A 86 -24.10 11.14 -12.75
C GLU A 86 -25.28 10.71 -13.63
N TRP A 87 -26.37 10.21 -13.04
CA TRP A 87 -27.58 9.86 -13.79
C TRP A 87 -28.18 11.06 -14.52
N ARG A 88 -28.27 12.19 -13.85
CA ARG A 88 -28.73 13.45 -14.42
C ARG A 88 -27.88 13.88 -15.61
N ASP A 89 -26.55 13.87 -15.47
CA ASP A 89 -25.63 14.27 -16.54
C ASP A 89 -25.72 13.34 -17.75
N GLN A 90 -25.91 12.04 -17.50
CA GLN A 90 -26.19 11.07 -18.58
C GLN A 90 -27.50 11.37 -19.33
N TRP A 91 -28.57 11.74 -18.62
CA TRP A 91 -29.81 12.12 -19.25
C TRP A 91 -29.65 13.35 -20.15
N HIS A 92 -28.99 14.40 -19.67
CA HIS A 92 -28.71 15.61 -20.46
C HIS A 92 -27.85 15.27 -21.71
N LEU A 93 -26.84 14.44 -21.55
CA LEU A 93 -25.99 14.01 -22.66
C LEU A 93 -26.77 13.22 -23.71
N HIS A 94 -27.76 12.42 -23.27
CA HIS A 94 -28.57 11.56 -24.12
C HIS A 94 -29.93 12.14 -24.52
N GLY A 95 -30.09 13.46 -24.43
CA GLY A 95 -31.18 14.19 -25.10
C GLY A 95 -32.20 14.81 -24.18
N TRP A 96 -32.12 14.66 -22.86
CA TRP A 96 -32.99 15.32 -21.92
C TRP A 96 -33.03 16.83 -22.15
N MET A 97 -34.24 17.39 -22.19
CA MET A 97 -34.49 18.80 -22.26
C MET A 97 -35.36 19.28 -21.09
N PRO A 98 -35.17 20.48 -20.54
CA PRO A 98 -35.91 20.98 -19.38
C PRO A 98 -37.45 20.94 -19.56
N ASN A 99 -37.93 20.94 -20.77
CA ASN A 99 -39.38 20.92 -21.07
C ASN A 99 -39.98 19.48 -21.04
N ASP A 100 -39.18 18.45 -20.94
CA ASP A 100 -39.60 17.04 -21.08
C ASP A 100 -40.03 16.42 -19.72
N VAL A 101 -40.05 17.21 -18.65
CA VAL A 101 -40.42 16.80 -17.29
C VAL A 101 -41.80 16.13 -17.24
N ALA A 102 -42.77 16.64 -18.02
CA ALA A 102 -44.14 16.12 -18.01
C ALA A 102 -44.27 14.66 -18.46
N GLY A 103 -43.35 14.15 -19.32
CA GLY A 103 -43.33 12.78 -19.76
C GLY A 103 -42.99 11.80 -18.63
N LEU A 104 -41.93 12.07 -17.86
CA LEU A 104 -41.50 11.22 -16.76
C LEU A 104 -42.33 11.37 -15.47
N ALA A 105 -43.01 12.48 -15.28
CA ALA A 105 -43.94 12.70 -14.16
C ALA A 105 -45.08 11.67 -14.12
N ARG A 106 -45.40 11.01 -15.25
CA ARG A 106 -46.42 9.97 -15.38
C ARG A 106 -45.87 8.54 -15.37
N SER A 107 -44.57 8.37 -15.29
CA SER A 107 -43.94 7.03 -15.22
C SER A 107 -44.45 6.23 -14.05
N ALA A 108 -44.57 4.90 -14.21
CA ALA A 108 -44.86 3.97 -13.13
C ALA A 108 -43.67 3.88 -12.13
N SER A 109 -42.48 4.14 -12.61
CA SER A 109 -41.25 4.14 -11.77
C SER A 109 -41.18 5.37 -10.87
N ARG A 110 -41.11 5.10 -9.56
CA ARG A 110 -40.89 6.17 -8.55
C ARG A 110 -39.57 6.91 -8.77
N ARG A 111 -38.49 6.17 -9.12
CA ARG A 111 -37.17 6.78 -9.39
C ARG A 111 -37.26 7.83 -10.49
N LEU A 112 -37.90 7.50 -11.59
CA LEU A 112 -38.02 8.42 -12.74
C LEU A 112 -38.87 9.65 -12.40
N ARG A 113 -40.00 9.46 -11.68
CA ARG A 113 -40.84 10.59 -11.24
C ARG A 113 -40.08 11.53 -10.32
N ASP A 114 -39.41 10.99 -9.30
CA ASP A 114 -38.66 11.80 -8.34
C ASP A 114 -37.47 12.53 -8.98
N MET A 115 -36.73 11.87 -9.88
CA MET A 115 -35.65 12.49 -10.66
C MET A 115 -36.17 13.63 -11.55
N ALA A 116 -37.30 13.42 -12.24
CA ALA A 116 -37.91 14.46 -13.08
C ALA A 116 -38.37 15.67 -12.24
N ASP A 117 -38.96 15.43 -11.08
CA ASP A 117 -39.39 16.49 -10.18
C ASP A 117 -38.18 17.30 -9.61
N VAL A 118 -37.13 16.57 -9.19
CA VAL A 118 -35.88 17.23 -8.76
C VAL A 118 -35.32 18.10 -9.89
N GLU A 119 -35.24 17.54 -11.13
CA GLU A 119 -34.73 18.31 -12.27
C GLU A 119 -35.53 19.56 -12.57
N ALA A 120 -36.88 19.47 -12.52
CA ALA A 120 -37.76 20.62 -12.70
C ALA A 120 -37.45 21.75 -11.70
N GLN A 121 -37.06 21.40 -10.49
CA GLN A 121 -36.80 22.38 -9.42
C GLN A 121 -35.34 22.84 -9.36
N THR A 122 -34.41 22.10 -9.95
CA THR A 122 -32.96 22.39 -9.91
C THR A 122 -32.40 22.94 -11.22
N CYS A 123 -33.14 22.85 -12.30
CA CYS A 123 -32.73 23.37 -13.61
C CYS A 123 -32.24 24.81 -13.53
N GLY A 124 -31.07 25.09 -14.11
CA GLY A 124 -30.43 26.41 -14.13
C GLY A 124 -29.84 26.88 -12.78
N LYS A 125 -29.94 26.07 -11.69
CA LYS A 125 -29.36 26.38 -10.37
C LYS A 125 -28.07 25.64 -10.09
N LEU A 126 -27.69 24.74 -10.98
CA LEU A 126 -26.47 23.94 -10.92
C LEU A 126 -25.50 24.36 -12.00
N ALA A 127 -24.22 24.33 -11.74
CA ALA A 127 -23.22 24.53 -12.77
C ALA A 127 -23.36 23.47 -13.88
N PRO A 128 -23.32 23.85 -15.17
CA PRO A 128 -23.71 22.99 -16.27
C PRO A 128 -22.73 21.82 -16.45
N GLY A 129 -23.27 20.61 -16.67
CA GLY A 129 -22.53 19.45 -17.14
C GLY A 129 -22.32 19.48 -18.66
N ILE A 130 -21.66 18.45 -19.21
CA ILE A 130 -21.34 18.39 -20.65
C ILE A 130 -22.60 18.49 -21.51
N GLY A 131 -23.67 17.77 -21.18
CA GLY A 131 -24.91 17.79 -21.94
C GLY A 131 -25.58 19.19 -21.97
N GLU A 132 -25.53 19.92 -20.84
CA GLU A 132 -26.05 21.28 -20.74
C GLU A 132 -25.16 22.29 -21.50
N ARG A 133 -23.81 22.11 -21.46
CA ARG A 133 -22.86 22.91 -22.25
C ARG A 133 -23.13 22.73 -23.75
N LEU A 134 -23.37 21.50 -24.18
CA LEU A 134 -23.74 21.17 -25.57
C LEU A 134 -25.06 21.84 -25.97
N ALA A 135 -26.05 21.90 -25.08
CA ALA A 135 -27.30 22.58 -25.35
C ALA A 135 -27.10 24.13 -25.54
N LEU A 136 -26.17 24.72 -24.78
CA LEU A 136 -25.77 26.11 -24.96
C LEU A 136 -25.05 26.35 -26.30
N VAL A 137 -24.15 25.41 -26.68
CA VAL A 137 -23.45 25.43 -27.99
C VAL A 137 -24.47 25.28 -29.13
N ASP A 138 -25.39 24.31 -29.05
CA ASP A 138 -26.45 24.09 -30.02
C ASP A 138 -27.29 25.36 -30.26
N ALA A 139 -27.75 25.99 -29.15
CA ALA A 139 -28.50 27.26 -29.23
C ALA A 139 -27.66 28.43 -29.78
N ALA A 140 -26.36 28.47 -29.54
CA ALA A 140 -25.49 29.51 -30.11
C ALA A 140 -25.24 29.30 -31.61
N LEU A 141 -25.07 28.05 -32.04
CA LEU A 141 -24.85 27.70 -33.45
C LEU A 141 -26.04 28.01 -34.36
N THR A 142 -27.24 28.06 -33.80
CA THR A 142 -28.43 28.57 -34.57
C THR A 142 -28.32 30.04 -34.92
N ARG A 143 -27.50 30.82 -34.18
CA ARG A 143 -27.38 32.28 -34.37
C ARG A 143 -26.06 32.71 -34.99
N LEU A 144 -25.00 32.01 -34.68
CA LEU A 144 -23.63 32.30 -35.10
C LEU A 144 -22.98 31.07 -35.70
N PRO A 145 -22.49 31.07 -36.95
CA PRO A 145 -21.78 29.94 -37.52
C PRO A 145 -20.41 29.79 -36.83
N ALA A 146 -20.05 28.53 -36.50
CA ALA A 146 -18.71 28.23 -36.04
C ALA A 146 -17.70 28.39 -37.21
N ARG A 147 -16.48 28.82 -36.88
CA ARG A 147 -15.38 28.94 -37.88
C ARG A 147 -14.74 27.60 -38.21
N VAL A 148 -15.59 26.59 -38.49
CA VAL A 148 -15.18 25.22 -38.91
C VAL A 148 -15.48 25.09 -40.39
N THR A 149 -14.44 24.93 -41.20
CA THR A 149 -14.59 24.81 -42.67
C THR A 149 -14.87 23.38 -43.13
N ARG A 150 -14.36 22.39 -42.38
CA ARG A 150 -14.56 20.99 -42.63
C ARG A 150 -14.52 20.21 -41.33
N LEU A 151 -15.47 19.30 -41.16
CA LEU A 151 -15.54 18.36 -40.04
C LEU A 151 -15.60 16.92 -40.58
N SER A 152 -14.65 16.10 -40.25
CA SER A 152 -14.64 14.66 -40.54
C SER A 152 -14.78 13.85 -39.26
N LEU A 153 -15.69 12.88 -39.26
CA LEU A 153 -15.89 11.97 -38.14
C LEU A 153 -15.13 10.64 -38.35
N HIS A 154 -14.64 10.06 -37.30
CA HIS A 154 -14.02 8.71 -37.32
C HIS A 154 -15.04 7.62 -37.02
N GLU A 155 -16.11 7.92 -36.31
CA GLU A 155 -17.20 7.01 -36.04
C GLU A 155 -18.52 7.56 -36.64
N PRO A 156 -19.49 6.68 -37.01
CA PRO A 156 -20.79 7.09 -37.53
C PRO A 156 -21.49 8.06 -36.54
N LEU A 157 -22.14 9.09 -37.07
CA LEU A 157 -22.88 10.06 -36.27
C LEU A 157 -23.91 9.38 -35.34
N SER A 158 -24.47 8.24 -35.72
CA SER A 158 -25.40 7.48 -34.90
C SER A 158 -24.79 6.88 -33.62
N TRP A 159 -23.46 6.81 -33.49
CA TRP A 159 -22.77 6.34 -32.28
C TRP A 159 -22.62 7.43 -31.22
N TRP A 160 -22.70 8.67 -31.64
CA TRP A 160 -22.56 9.82 -30.77
C TRP A 160 -23.80 9.98 -29.89
N PRO A 161 -23.65 10.41 -28.61
CA PRO A 161 -24.77 10.81 -27.76
C PRO A 161 -25.66 11.88 -28.45
N LEU A 162 -26.93 11.89 -28.14
CA LEU A 162 -27.91 12.72 -28.88
C LEU A 162 -27.60 14.23 -28.78
N ALA A 163 -27.09 14.69 -27.63
CA ALA A 163 -26.69 16.11 -27.49
C ALA A 163 -25.55 16.47 -28.47
N TRP A 164 -24.58 15.58 -28.64
CA TRP A 164 -23.52 15.72 -29.66
C TRP A 164 -24.06 15.67 -31.07
N GLN A 165 -24.96 14.75 -31.39
CA GLN A 165 -25.55 14.66 -32.74
C GLN A 165 -26.24 15.97 -33.15
N ARG A 166 -26.92 16.67 -32.22
CA ARG A 166 -27.55 17.98 -32.49
C ARG A 166 -26.49 19.00 -32.89
N VAL A 167 -25.45 19.15 -32.10
CA VAL A 167 -24.33 20.09 -32.35
C VAL A 167 -23.61 19.77 -33.65
N LEU A 168 -23.26 18.49 -33.87
CA LEU A 168 -22.53 18.04 -35.08
C LEU A 168 -23.30 18.28 -36.35
N ARG A 169 -24.62 18.14 -36.35
CA ARG A 169 -25.46 18.42 -37.55
C ARG A 169 -25.36 19.87 -38.04
N HIS A 170 -25.13 20.87 -37.14
CA HIS A 170 -24.89 22.26 -37.57
C HIS A 170 -23.57 22.41 -38.34
N LEU A 171 -22.62 21.51 -38.16
CA LEU A 171 -21.31 21.57 -38.76
C LEU A 171 -21.18 20.76 -40.05
N SER A 172 -22.28 20.13 -40.53
CA SER A 172 -22.33 19.31 -41.74
C SER A 172 -21.23 18.23 -41.77
N PRO A 173 -21.21 17.30 -40.84
CA PRO A 173 -20.11 16.35 -40.65
C PRO A 173 -19.99 15.40 -41.83
N ILE A 174 -18.76 15.08 -42.22
CA ILE A 174 -18.44 14.04 -43.18
C ILE A 174 -18.35 12.72 -42.43
N GLU A 175 -19.23 11.79 -42.78
CA GLU A 175 -19.25 10.44 -42.19
C GLU A 175 -18.01 9.63 -42.59
N PRO A 176 -17.54 8.73 -41.73
CA PRO A 176 -16.40 7.88 -42.05
C PRO A 176 -16.71 6.95 -43.24
N PRO A 177 -15.73 6.66 -44.10
CA PRO A 177 -15.90 5.63 -45.13
C PRO A 177 -16.12 4.27 -44.50
N LYS A 178 -16.64 3.30 -45.28
CA LYS A 178 -16.68 1.90 -44.80
C LYS A 178 -15.29 1.44 -44.40
N ALA A 179 -15.21 0.73 -43.31
CA ALA A 179 -13.94 0.15 -42.82
C ALA A 179 -13.36 -0.78 -43.93
N THR A 180 -12.10 -0.60 -44.24
CA THR A 180 -11.31 -1.42 -45.17
C THR A 180 -10.00 -1.82 -44.48
N GLY A 181 -9.50 -3.01 -44.78
CA GLY A 181 -8.16 -3.42 -44.38
C GLY A 181 -7.09 -2.64 -45.15
N ALA A 182 -6.04 -2.26 -44.48
CA ALA A 182 -4.91 -1.49 -45.05
C ALA A 182 -3.85 -2.38 -45.72
N ALA A 183 -3.80 -3.68 -45.44
CA ALA A 183 -2.78 -4.62 -45.94
C ALA A 183 -3.06 -5.13 -47.33
N ALA A 184 -2.01 -5.57 -48.04
CA ALA A 184 -2.09 -6.20 -49.33
C ALA A 184 -2.90 -7.52 -49.29
N SER A 185 -3.71 -7.76 -50.27
CA SER A 185 -4.69 -8.85 -50.26
C SER A 185 -4.11 -10.27 -50.34
N ASP A 186 -2.90 -10.41 -50.78
CA ASP A 186 -2.18 -11.69 -50.96
C ASP A 186 -1.37 -12.10 -49.70
N THR A 187 -1.35 -11.28 -48.69
CA THR A 187 -0.67 -11.53 -47.39
C THR A 187 -1.59 -12.17 -46.35
N LEU A 188 -1.03 -12.86 -45.36
CA LEU A 188 -1.80 -13.40 -44.23
C LEU A 188 -2.56 -12.28 -43.50
N LEU A 189 -1.94 -11.13 -43.28
CA LEU A 189 -2.57 -9.96 -42.65
C LEU A 189 -3.76 -9.48 -43.48
N GLY A 190 -3.62 -9.37 -44.81
CA GLY A 190 -4.74 -8.94 -45.68
C GLY A 190 -5.89 -9.96 -45.75
N GLU A 191 -5.60 -11.26 -45.68
CA GLU A 191 -6.64 -12.30 -45.57
C GLU A 191 -7.35 -12.19 -44.19
N LEU A 192 -6.61 -11.99 -43.11
CA LEU A 192 -7.15 -11.82 -41.76
C LEU A 192 -8.07 -10.58 -41.66
N GLN A 193 -7.62 -9.44 -42.18
CA GLN A 193 -8.43 -8.21 -42.24
C GLN A 193 -9.73 -8.40 -43.02
N ARG A 194 -9.67 -9.08 -44.15
CA ARG A 194 -10.88 -9.40 -44.97
C ARG A 194 -11.82 -10.36 -44.24
N ALA A 195 -11.31 -11.36 -43.56
CA ALA A 195 -12.13 -12.30 -42.78
C ALA A 195 -12.90 -11.57 -41.68
N LEU A 196 -12.24 -10.72 -40.94
CA LEU A 196 -12.85 -9.91 -39.86
C LEU A 196 -13.96 -8.99 -40.40
N LEU A 197 -13.74 -8.34 -41.54
CA LEU A 197 -14.73 -7.44 -42.16
C LEU A 197 -15.94 -8.20 -42.73
N ARG A 198 -15.76 -9.44 -43.24
CA ARG A 198 -16.85 -10.29 -43.68
C ARG A 198 -17.72 -10.80 -42.55
N GLU A 199 -17.14 -11.20 -41.42
CA GLU A 199 -17.91 -11.61 -40.26
C GLU A 199 -18.77 -10.47 -39.70
N ASP A 200 -18.26 -9.25 -39.68
CA ASP A 200 -19.02 -8.06 -39.22
C ASP A 200 -20.23 -7.76 -40.12
N THR A 201 -20.16 -8.13 -41.42
CA THR A 201 -21.29 -8.02 -42.36
C THR A 201 -22.20 -9.24 -42.33
N ALA A 202 -21.70 -10.43 -41.97
CA ALA A 202 -22.43 -11.70 -42.01
C ALA A 202 -23.34 -11.92 -40.81
N THR A 203 -23.15 -11.20 -39.69
CA THR A 203 -24.08 -11.19 -38.55
C THR A 203 -25.50 -10.76 -38.93
N ASN A 204 -25.67 -10.16 -40.13
CA ASN A 204 -26.96 -9.80 -40.74
C ASN A 204 -27.45 -10.78 -41.78
N ALA A 205 -26.68 -11.84 -42.14
CA ALA A 205 -27.07 -12.82 -43.15
C ALA A 205 -26.84 -14.25 -42.62
N ALA A 206 -27.90 -14.98 -42.45
CA ALA A 206 -27.98 -16.26 -41.72
C ALA A 206 -27.17 -17.46 -42.30
N ASN A 207 -26.26 -17.32 -43.30
CA ASN A 207 -25.59 -18.45 -43.96
C ASN A 207 -24.16 -18.21 -44.48
N GLY A 208 -23.37 -17.34 -43.89
CA GLY A 208 -22.02 -17.12 -44.39
C GLY A 208 -20.95 -17.75 -43.47
N SER A 209 -20.65 -19.06 -43.60
CA SER A 209 -19.46 -19.64 -42.94
C SER A 209 -18.20 -19.08 -43.61
N VAL A 210 -17.39 -18.35 -42.86
CA VAL A 210 -16.04 -17.93 -43.30
C VAL A 210 -15.19 -19.19 -43.36
N SER A 211 -14.55 -19.48 -44.51
CA SER A 211 -13.60 -20.59 -44.59
C SER A 211 -12.41 -20.32 -43.64
N PRO A 212 -12.00 -21.30 -42.83
CA PRO A 212 -10.88 -21.12 -41.91
C PRO A 212 -9.61 -20.69 -42.64
N LEU A 213 -8.85 -19.81 -42.05
CA LEU A 213 -7.56 -19.34 -42.56
C LEU A 213 -6.45 -20.35 -42.23
N ARG A 214 -5.49 -20.49 -43.14
CA ARG A 214 -4.26 -21.23 -42.87
C ARG A 214 -3.19 -20.29 -42.41
N TRP A 215 -2.56 -20.63 -41.28
CA TRP A 215 -1.39 -19.89 -40.83
C TRP A 215 -0.25 -19.99 -41.83
N ARG A 216 0.33 -18.84 -42.16
CA ARG A 216 1.53 -18.74 -43.01
C ARG A 216 2.53 -17.85 -42.30
N ASP A 217 3.77 -18.27 -42.28
CA ASP A 217 4.87 -17.48 -41.71
C ASP A 217 5.45 -16.55 -42.81
N ASP A 218 4.64 -15.60 -43.25
CA ASP A 218 5.03 -14.59 -44.26
C ASP A 218 5.57 -13.31 -43.62
N GLY A 219 5.73 -13.29 -42.30
CA GLY A 219 6.25 -12.14 -41.52
C GLY A 219 5.27 -10.99 -41.35
N THR A 220 4.03 -11.08 -41.91
CA THR A 220 3.04 -10.00 -41.81
C THR A 220 2.23 -10.04 -40.50
N VAL A 221 2.10 -11.21 -39.84
CA VAL A 221 1.45 -11.39 -38.55
C VAL A 221 2.39 -12.14 -37.62
N GLN A 222 2.67 -11.56 -36.48
CA GLN A 222 3.48 -12.17 -35.45
C GLN A 222 2.71 -12.16 -34.13
N VAL A 223 2.75 -13.29 -33.41
CA VAL A 223 2.14 -13.42 -32.08
C VAL A 223 3.23 -13.81 -31.10
N LEU A 224 3.50 -12.95 -30.13
CA LEU A 224 4.61 -13.07 -29.20
C LEU A 224 4.08 -13.17 -27.78
N GLN A 225 4.75 -13.96 -26.94
CA GLN A 225 4.48 -14.07 -25.51
C GLN A 225 5.79 -14.24 -24.74
N ALA A 226 5.90 -13.61 -23.59
CA ALA A 226 7.03 -13.77 -22.67
C ALA A 226 6.55 -14.34 -21.33
N GLU A 227 7.46 -14.90 -20.53
CA GLU A 227 7.13 -15.42 -19.20
C GLU A 227 6.69 -14.31 -18.25
N THR A 228 7.26 -13.11 -18.39
CA THR A 228 6.91 -11.95 -17.52
C THR A 228 6.78 -10.67 -18.36
N GLY A 229 6.02 -9.71 -17.85
CA GLY A 229 5.92 -8.37 -18.45
C GLY A 229 7.26 -7.65 -18.56
N TRP A 230 8.20 -7.89 -17.63
CA TRP A 230 9.55 -7.34 -17.67
C TRP A 230 10.37 -7.88 -18.84
N LEU A 231 10.40 -9.20 -19.01
CA LEU A 231 11.06 -9.85 -20.15
C LEU A 231 10.46 -9.40 -21.46
N ALA A 232 9.12 -9.30 -21.53
CA ALA A 232 8.45 -8.78 -22.71
C ALA A 232 8.90 -7.36 -23.04
N ALA A 233 8.96 -6.46 -22.07
CA ALA A 233 9.37 -5.07 -22.28
C ALA A 233 10.85 -4.94 -22.68
N GLN A 234 11.72 -5.72 -22.07
CA GLN A 234 13.14 -5.79 -22.41
C GLN A 234 13.36 -6.31 -23.85
N SER A 235 12.66 -7.39 -24.20
CA SER A 235 12.73 -7.98 -25.53
C SER A 235 12.18 -7.05 -26.61
N LEU A 236 11.09 -6.33 -26.31
CA LEU A 236 10.53 -5.35 -27.23
C LEU A 236 11.48 -4.16 -27.43
N ALA A 237 12.08 -3.65 -26.34
CA ALA A 237 13.06 -2.57 -26.45
C ALA A 237 14.23 -2.95 -27.36
N ALA A 238 14.71 -4.19 -27.24
CA ALA A 238 15.74 -4.71 -28.13
C ALA A 238 15.28 -4.80 -29.60
N ALA A 239 14.05 -5.27 -29.85
CA ALA A 239 13.50 -5.39 -31.21
C ALA A 239 13.31 -4.01 -31.88
N LEU A 240 12.84 -3.01 -31.15
CA LEU A 240 12.60 -1.65 -31.67
C LEU A 240 13.87 -0.92 -32.09
N THR A 241 15.05 -1.30 -31.57
CA THR A 241 16.32 -0.72 -32.05
C THR A 241 16.66 -1.13 -33.46
N LEU A 242 16.07 -2.21 -33.96
CA LEU A 242 16.43 -2.82 -35.24
C LEU A 242 15.41 -2.59 -36.37
N ASP A 243 14.23 -2.03 -36.06
CA ASP A 243 13.11 -1.94 -36.99
C ASP A 243 12.94 -0.51 -37.53
N PRO A 244 13.12 -0.29 -38.84
CA PRO A 244 12.94 1.02 -39.47
C PRO A 244 11.45 1.35 -39.82
N LEU A 245 10.48 0.45 -39.56
CA LEU A 245 9.10 0.67 -39.96
C LEU A 245 8.40 1.71 -39.09
N GLU A 246 7.54 2.52 -39.69
CA GLU A 246 6.67 3.44 -38.93
C GLU A 246 5.71 2.65 -38.05
N THR A 247 5.90 2.70 -36.76
CA THR A 247 5.19 1.87 -35.77
C THR A 247 4.15 2.67 -35.01
N LEU A 248 2.91 2.15 -34.98
CA LEU A 248 1.89 2.54 -34.02
C LEU A 248 1.90 1.56 -32.83
N LEU A 249 2.17 2.06 -31.66
CA LEU A 249 2.09 1.31 -30.42
C LEU A 249 0.68 1.44 -29.83
N CYS A 250 -0.06 0.33 -29.77
CA CYS A 250 -1.36 0.24 -29.11
C CYS A 250 -1.16 -0.45 -27.76
N THR A 251 -1.54 0.21 -26.66
CA THR A 251 -1.40 -0.36 -25.33
C THR A 251 -2.38 0.22 -24.33
N THR A 252 -2.96 -0.64 -23.51
CA THR A 252 -3.74 -0.28 -22.32
C THR A 252 -2.92 -0.42 -21.03
N ASP A 253 -1.75 -1.09 -21.10
CA ASP A 253 -0.81 -1.27 -19.97
C ASP A 253 0.55 -0.69 -20.36
N VAL A 254 0.90 0.40 -19.72
CA VAL A 254 2.12 1.16 -20.01
C VAL A 254 3.25 0.94 -19.00
N GLY A 255 2.94 0.29 -17.91
CA GLY A 255 3.78 0.00 -16.74
C GLY A 255 5.30 0.08 -16.92
N VAL A 256 5.92 -1.02 -17.30
CA VAL A 256 7.37 -1.18 -17.34
C VAL A 256 7.98 -0.77 -18.67
N LEU A 257 7.17 -0.63 -19.72
CA LEU A 257 7.67 -0.48 -21.09
C LEU A 257 8.55 0.77 -21.27
N ASP A 258 8.10 1.93 -20.79
CA ASP A 258 8.85 3.19 -20.95
C ASP A 258 10.21 3.14 -20.23
N GLU A 259 10.29 2.44 -19.09
CA GLU A 259 11.55 2.28 -18.34
C GLU A 259 12.53 1.39 -19.09
N MET A 260 12.07 0.32 -19.73
CA MET A 260 12.92 -0.57 -20.53
C MET A 260 13.39 0.10 -21.82
N LEU A 261 12.54 0.91 -22.46
CA LEU A 261 12.95 1.70 -23.63
C LEU A 261 14.06 2.69 -23.26
N VAL A 262 13.91 3.39 -22.14
CA VAL A 262 14.95 4.33 -21.65
C VAL A 262 16.24 3.60 -21.28
N ALA A 263 16.15 2.44 -20.64
CA ALA A 263 17.32 1.61 -20.31
C ALA A 263 18.06 1.13 -21.58
N ALA A 264 17.33 0.91 -22.68
CA ALA A 264 17.88 0.58 -23.99
C ALA A 264 18.32 1.81 -24.81
N HIS A 265 18.38 3.01 -24.22
CA HIS A 265 18.70 4.28 -24.89
C HIS A 265 17.74 4.66 -26.02
N LEU A 266 16.51 4.14 -25.96
CA LEU A 266 15.45 4.49 -26.92
C LEU A 266 14.63 5.69 -26.41
N PRO A 267 13.97 6.42 -27.32
CA PRO A 267 13.11 7.52 -26.95
C PRO A 267 11.95 7.08 -26.05
N ARG A 268 11.75 7.82 -24.97
CA ARG A 268 10.58 7.64 -24.09
C ARG A 268 9.29 7.87 -24.86
N GLN A 269 8.31 6.99 -24.67
CA GLN A 269 6.99 7.11 -25.29
C GLN A 269 6.12 8.14 -24.56
N GLY A 270 6.46 8.44 -23.30
CA GLY A 270 5.78 9.44 -22.49
C GLY A 270 4.37 9.04 -22.09
N PHE A 271 4.21 7.81 -21.69
CA PHE A 271 2.97 7.32 -21.11
C PHE A 271 2.66 8.05 -19.81
N LYS A 272 1.53 8.73 -19.77
CA LYS A 272 1.09 9.56 -18.64
C LYS A 272 -0.14 8.91 -17.99
N GLU A 273 0.06 7.82 -17.29
CA GLU A 273 -1.00 7.31 -16.45
C GLU A 273 -1.20 8.22 -15.24
N PRO A 274 -2.42 8.74 -15.02
CA PRO A 274 -2.74 9.40 -13.78
C PRO A 274 -2.72 8.37 -12.65
N SER A 275 -1.95 8.65 -11.60
CA SER A 275 -1.87 7.77 -10.43
C SER A 275 -2.11 8.59 -9.16
N ALA A 276 -2.97 8.08 -8.29
CA ALA A 276 -3.13 8.59 -6.93
C ALA A 276 -1.96 8.19 -6.01
N LEU A 277 -1.16 7.20 -6.44
CA LEU A 277 -0.06 6.65 -5.64
C LEU A 277 1.25 7.44 -5.74
N ARG A 278 1.26 8.59 -6.42
CA ARG A 278 2.45 9.45 -6.45
C ARG A 278 2.71 10.04 -5.06
N PRO A 279 3.97 10.09 -4.59
CA PRO A 279 4.28 10.56 -3.24
C PRO A 279 3.66 11.91 -2.88
N ALA A 280 3.69 12.88 -3.78
CA ALA A 280 3.11 14.20 -3.52
C ALA A 280 1.58 14.19 -3.32
N LEU A 281 0.88 13.17 -3.83
CA LEU A 281 -0.57 13.02 -3.71
C LEU A 281 -0.97 12.19 -2.50
N GLN A 282 -0.10 11.29 -2.03
CA GLN A 282 -0.38 10.43 -0.89
C GLN A 282 -0.36 11.18 0.45
N VAL A 283 0.34 12.31 0.54
CA VAL A 283 0.45 13.05 1.80
C VAL A 283 -0.90 13.59 2.28
N LEU A 284 -1.78 14.00 1.37
CA LEU A 284 -3.12 14.51 1.70
C LEU A 284 -4.00 13.45 2.39
N PRO A 285 -4.22 12.24 1.83
CA PRO A 285 -4.98 11.19 2.51
C PRO A 285 -4.32 10.73 3.82
N LEU A 286 -2.98 10.67 3.89
CA LEU A 286 -2.28 10.30 5.12
C LEU A 286 -2.50 11.33 6.24
N VAL A 287 -2.47 12.61 5.94
CA VAL A 287 -2.75 13.68 6.91
C VAL A 287 -4.18 13.61 7.43
N LEU A 288 -5.16 13.37 6.56
CA LEU A 288 -6.57 13.30 6.94
C LEU A 288 -6.90 11.99 7.66
N GLY A 289 -6.26 10.89 7.31
CA GLY A 289 -6.42 9.60 7.99
C GLY A 289 -6.03 9.65 9.48
N GLN A 290 -5.09 10.56 9.84
CA GLN A 290 -4.68 10.74 11.24
C GLN A 290 -5.68 11.52 12.12
N MET A 291 -6.77 12.04 11.57
CA MET A 291 -7.77 12.81 12.31
C MET A 291 -8.73 11.96 13.15
N TRP A 292 -8.72 10.64 12.99
CA TRP A 292 -9.71 9.73 13.56
C TRP A 292 -9.22 8.97 14.78
N ALA A 293 -10.13 8.72 15.72
CA ALA A 293 -9.93 7.83 16.86
C ALA A 293 -10.53 6.43 16.56
N PRO A 294 -9.89 5.34 17.05
CA PRO A 294 -8.61 5.29 17.75
C PRO A 294 -7.43 5.61 16.83
N LEU A 295 -6.25 5.87 17.40
CA LEU A 295 -5.02 6.11 16.63
C LEU A 295 -4.74 4.95 15.66
N ASP A 296 -4.68 5.26 14.37
CA ASP A 296 -4.15 4.36 13.35
C ASP A 296 -2.61 4.43 13.35
N LEU A 297 -1.99 3.46 14.01
CA LEU A 297 -0.54 3.40 14.18
C LEU A 297 0.19 3.14 12.87
N TYR A 298 -0.35 2.25 12.04
CA TYR A 298 0.25 1.92 10.74
C TYR A 298 0.17 3.11 9.78
N GLY A 299 -0.98 3.79 9.75
CA GLY A 299 -1.15 5.03 9.00
C GLY A 299 -0.22 6.14 9.49
N LEU A 300 0.03 6.25 10.82
CA LEU A 300 0.98 7.20 11.36
C LEU A 300 2.43 6.87 10.99
N LEU A 301 2.83 5.60 11.05
CA LEU A 301 4.15 5.16 10.58
C LEU A 301 4.32 5.43 9.09
N GLN A 302 3.30 5.11 8.28
CA GLN A 302 3.31 5.40 6.85
C GLN A 302 3.45 6.90 6.59
N PHE A 303 2.77 7.75 7.36
CA PHE A 303 2.92 9.20 7.27
C PHE A 303 4.34 9.66 7.66
N LEU A 304 4.91 9.18 8.76
CA LEU A 304 6.24 9.58 9.24
C LEU A 304 7.37 9.09 8.33
N THR A 305 7.24 7.90 7.76
CA THR A 305 8.23 7.34 6.81
C THR A 305 8.07 7.89 5.39
N HIS A 306 6.96 8.56 5.10
CA HIS A 306 6.68 9.09 3.79
C HIS A 306 7.71 10.15 3.36
N PRO A 307 8.26 10.11 2.12
CA PRO A 307 9.34 11.02 1.68
C PRO A 307 8.93 12.50 1.71
N ILE A 308 7.62 12.79 1.56
CA ILE A 308 7.05 14.15 1.53
C ILE A 308 6.27 14.42 2.83
N CYS A 309 6.80 13.99 3.96
CA CYS A 309 6.20 14.29 5.26
C CYS A 309 6.57 15.72 5.70
N PRO A 310 5.60 16.52 6.23
CA PRO A 310 5.88 17.88 6.73
C PRO A 310 6.64 17.90 8.07
N VAL A 311 6.76 16.76 8.78
CA VAL A 311 7.58 16.63 9.98
C VAL A 311 9.08 16.57 9.58
N PRO A 312 9.99 17.31 10.25
CA PRO A 312 11.43 17.28 9.94
C PRO A 312 12.05 15.89 10.06
N ARG A 313 13.03 15.60 9.19
CA ARG A 313 13.64 14.26 9.11
C ARG A 313 14.21 13.76 10.44
N VAL A 314 14.87 14.63 11.20
CA VAL A 314 15.44 14.30 12.52
C VAL A 314 14.36 13.73 13.46
N ALA A 315 13.18 14.35 13.50
CA ALA A 315 12.06 13.89 14.31
C ALA A 315 11.41 12.62 13.76
N ARG A 316 11.24 12.54 12.42
CA ARG A 316 10.59 11.38 11.77
C ARG A 316 11.30 10.07 12.10
N ILE A 317 12.63 10.04 11.98
CA ILE A 317 13.44 8.83 12.23
C ILE A 317 13.21 8.37 13.67
N ARG A 318 13.41 9.24 14.64
CA ARG A 318 13.26 8.90 16.07
C ARG A 318 11.83 8.49 16.44
N LEU A 319 10.84 9.22 15.92
CA LEU A 319 9.43 8.87 16.18
C LEU A 319 9.05 7.53 15.56
N SER A 320 9.51 7.22 14.35
CA SER A 320 9.24 5.93 13.69
C SER A 320 9.89 4.76 14.45
N GLU A 321 11.14 4.91 14.88
CA GLU A 321 11.85 3.92 15.70
C GLU A 321 11.14 3.69 17.05
N MET A 322 10.71 4.77 17.70
CA MET A 322 9.96 4.67 18.95
C MET A 322 8.62 3.97 18.77
N LEU A 323 7.84 4.34 17.73
CA LEU A 323 6.53 3.75 17.47
C LEU A 323 6.62 2.26 17.13
N ALA A 324 7.70 1.82 16.49
CA ALA A 324 7.93 0.42 16.20
C ALA A 324 8.16 -0.38 17.51
N GLN A 325 8.88 0.18 18.47
CA GLN A 325 9.24 -0.49 19.74
C GLN A 325 8.16 -0.32 20.82
N SER A 326 7.62 0.88 20.95
CA SER A 326 6.64 1.27 21.97
C SER A 326 5.49 2.01 21.27
N PRO A 327 4.49 1.28 20.75
CA PRO A 327 3.43 1.84 19.93
C PRO A 327 2.47 2.74 20.72
N GLY A 328 2.80 4.03 20.84
CA GLY A 328 2.00 5.05 21.49
C GLY A 328 2.57 6.46 21.27
N ILE A 329 1.79 7.49 21.56
CA ILE A 329 2.18 8.89 21.35
C ILE A 329 1.78 9.81 22.49
N GLY A 330 2.47 10.94 22.61
CA GLY A 330 2.08 12.11 23.42
C GLY A 330 2.44 12.03 24.90
N GLN A 331 2.62 10.86 25.47
CA GLN A 331 2.93 10.67 26.90
C GLN A 331 3.68 9.37 27.15
N GLY A 332 4.35 9.28 28.26
CA GLY A 332 5.03 8.09 28.75
C GLY A 332 6.55 8.12 28.59
N PRO A 333 7.28 7.21 29.30
CA PRO A 333 8.73 7.25 29.36
C PRO A 333 9.43 7.12 28.00
N ALA A 334 8.88 6.33 27.08
CA ALA A 334 9.42 6.17 25.72
C ALA A 334 9.30 7.48 24.92
N TRP A 335 8.14 8.11 24.98
CA TRP A 335 7.89 9.39 24.34
C TRP A 335 8.82 10.49 24.87
N ASP A 336 8.93 10.63 26.20
CA ASP A 336 9.76 11.66 26.84
C ASP A 336 11.24 11.50 26.52
N ARG A 337 11.75 10.26 26.51
CA ARG A 337 13.12 9.96 26.07
C ARG A 337 13.34 10.35 24.61
N THR A 338 12.39 10.01 23.74
CA THR A 338 12.48 10.31 22.31
C THR A 338 12.47 11.81 22.06
N MET A 339 11.62 12.57 22.77
CA MET A 339 11.63 14.04 22.66
C MET A 339 12.98 14.65 23.05
N LYS A 340 13.59 14.18 24.16
CA LYS A 340 14.94 14.60 24.56
C LYS A 340 16.02 14.25 23.53
N GLN A 341 15.91 13.08 22.92
CA GLN A 341 16.84 12.66 21.87
C GLN A 341 16.71 13.54 20.61
N ILE A 342 15.48 13.86 20.21
CA ILE A 342 15.24 14.75 19.06
C ILE A 342 15.78 16.15 19.34
N GLU A 343 15.59 16.68 20.59
CA GLU A 343 16.16 17.96 21.00
C GLU A 343 17.68 17.98 20.89
N ALA A 344 18.36 16.96 21.43
CA ALA A 344 19.80 16.81 21.33
C ALA A 344 20.31 16.67 19.89
N ASP A 345 19.59 15.90 19.06
CA ASP A 345 19.91 15.77 17.63
C ASP A 345 19.71 17.12 16.90
N CYS A 346 18.68 17.91 17.26
CA CYS A 346 18.48 19.26 16.70
C CYS A 346 19.64 20.21 17.07
N GLU A 347 20.10 20.21 18.33
CA GLU A 347 21.24 21.00 18.76
C GLU A 347 22.50 20.65 17.97
N LYS A 348 22.75 19.35 17.79
CA LYS A 348 23.91 18.85 17.01
C LYS A 348 23.85 19.29 15.54
N ASP A 349 22.69 19.28 14.94
CA ASP A 349 22.49 19.61 13.52
C ASP A 349 22.21 21.10 13.29
N GLY A 350 22.21 21.92 14.34
CA GLY A 350 21.96 23.38 14.27
C GLY A 350 20.52 23.73 13.86
N LEU A 351 19.55 22.87 14.18
CA LEU A 351 18.13 23.07 13.89
C LEU A 351 17.42 23.76 15.07
N ASP A 352 16.43 24.60 14.77
CA ASP A 352 15.58 25.22 15.76
C ASP A 352 14.61 24.18 16.37
N TRP A 353 14.89 23.75 17.60
CA TRP A 353 14.05 22.82 18.35
C TRP A 353 12.62 23.31 18.53
N ALA A 354 12.39 24.60 18.78
CA ALA A 354 11.04 25.13 18.97
C ALA A 354 10.18 24.93 17.72
N ASN A 355 10.76 25.14 16.55
CA ASN A 355 10.08 24.90 15.27
C ASN A 355 9.81 23.39 15.04
N VAL A 356 10.81 22.54 15.33
CA VAL A 356 10.64 21.08 15.18
C VAL A 356 9.55 20.57 16.13
N ARG A 357 9.57 21.02 17.37
CA ARG A 357 8.58 20.66 18.40
C ARG A 357 7.16 21.10 18.04
N GLU A 358 7.00 22.30 17.50
CA GLU A 358 5.70 22.78 17.03
C GLU A 358 5.18 21.95 15.85
N ARG A 359 6.05 21.53 14.93
CA ARG A 359 5.65 20.63 13.84
C ARG A 359 5.22 19.24 14.33
N ILE A 360 5.90 18.69 15.35
CA ILE A 360 5.46 17.44 16.01
C ILE A 360 4.06 17.63 16.59
N ARG A 361 3.83 18.73 17.31
CA ARG A 361 2.52 19.06 17.90
C ARG A 361 1.42 19.14 16.84
N ILE A 362 1.67 19.85 15.75
CA ILE A 362 0.70 20.00 14.67
C ILE A 362 0.39 18.67 13.99
N TRP A 363 1.38 17.86 13.67
CA TRP A 363 1.21 16.74 12.76
C TRP A 363 1.07 15.36 13.46
N VAL A 364 1.44 15.24 14.72
CA VAL A 364 1.46 13.97 15.46
C VAL A 364 0.57 14.00 16.71
N GLU A 365 0.70 15.02 17.55
CA GLU A 365 0.03 15.10 18.87
C GLU A 365 -1.37 15.71 18.86
N HIS A 366 -1.93 15.99 17.70
CA HIS A 366 -3.25 16.61 17.60
C HIS A 366 -4.38 15.72 18.13
N GLU A 367 -5.49 16.35 18.50
CA GLU A 367 -6.71 15.68 18.90
C GLU A 367 -7.27 14.83 17.75
N ARG A 368 -7.83 13.65 18.11
CA ARG A 368 -8.49 12.73 17.19
C ARG A 368 -9.95 12.63 17.52
N HIS A 369 -10.78 12.48 16.51
CA HIS A 369 -12.23 12.56 16.60
C HIS A 369 -12.87 11.21 16.28
N ASP A 370 -14.06 10.99 16.86
CA ASP A 370 -14.88 9.82 16.53
C ASP A 370 -15.27 9.87 15.03
N PRO A 371 -15.06 8.79 14.27
CA PRO A 371 -15.31 8.79 12.82
C PRO A 371 -16.77 8.98 12.43
N VAL A 372 -17.72 8.65 13.33
CA VAL A 372 -19.18 8.79 13.10
C VAL A 372 -19.66 10.18 13.52
N GLN A 373 -19.26 10.64 14.71
CA GLN A 373 -19.61 12.00 15.18
C GLN A 373 -18.96 13.10 14.34
N GLY A 374 -17.83 12.77 13.73
CA GLY A 374 -17.14 13.66 12.82
C GLY A 374 -16.13 14.60 13.46
N ALA A 375 -15.26 15.14 12.62
CA ALA A 375 -14.27 16.16 12.99
C ALA A 375 -14.82 17.57 12.68
N PRO A 376 -14.48 18.59 13.51
CA PRO A 376 -14.85 19.97 13.23
C PRO A 376 -14.26 20.45 11.89
N LEU A 377 -15.10 21.02 11.02
CA LEU A 377 -14.67 21.52 9.71
C LEU A 377 -13.56 22.57 9.81
N ARG A 378 -13.58 23.40 10.85
CA ARG A 378 -12.54 24.39 11.11
C ARG A 378 -11.17 23.74 11.30
N LEU A 379 -11.08 22.70 12.13
CA LEU A 379 -9.81 21.99 12.36
C LEU A 379 -9.28 21.34 11.08
N LEU A 380 -10.16 20.74 10.29
CA LEU A 380 -9.78 20.15 9.00
C LEU A 380 -9.29 21.23 8.02
N THR A 381 -9.99 22.38 7.95
CA THR A 381 -9.59 23.51 7.10
C THR A 381 -8.23 24.08 7.52
N ASP A 382 -7.99 24.24 8.83
CA ASP A 382 -6.71 24.71 9.36
C ASP A 382 -5.58 23.72 9.03
N ARG A 383 -5.86 22.42 9.09
CA ARG A 383 -4.92 21.34 8.73
C ARG A 383 -4.58 21.38 7.24
N LEU A 384 -5.58 21.50 6.38
CA LEU A 384 -5.37 21.63 4.94
C LEU A 384 -4.62 22.91 4.58
N HIS A 385 -4.88 24.00 5.31
CA HIS A 385 -4.13 25.24 5.14
C HIS A 385 -2.64 25.05 5.48
N ALA A 386 -2.33 24.40 6.62
CA ALA A 386 -0.95 24.08 6.99
C ALA A 386 -0.27 23.18 5.94
N LEU A 387 -0.99 22.20 5.39
CA LEU A 387 -0.47 21.32 4.33
C LEU A 387 -0.24 22.12 3.03
N SER A 388 -1.18 22.99 2.65
CA SER A 388 -1.04 23.83 1.45
C SER A 388 0.16 24.76 1.53
N GLN A 389 0.41 25.38 2.69
CA GLN A 389 1.62 26.19 2.93
C GLN A 389 2.91 25.35 2.83
N TYR A 390 2.91 24.15 3.37
CA TYR A 390 4.05 23.24 3.26
C TYR A 390 4.34 22.88 1.79
N LEU A 391 3.31 22.46 1.05
CA LEU A 391 3.46 22.10 -0.37
C LEU A 391 3.86 23.31 -1.23
N GLN A 392 3.30 24.50 -0.95
CA GLN A 392 3.68 25.74 -1.62
C GLN A 392 5.14 26.12 -1.38
N GLY A 393 5.65 25.90 -0.16
CA GLY A 393 7.08 26.05 0.14
C GLY A 393 7.97 25.14 -0.70
N ARG A 394 7.48 23.94 -1.03
CA ARG A 394 8.18 22.95 -1.86
C ARG A 394 8.18 23.31 -3.36
N LEU A 395 7.32 24.20 -3.82
CA LEU A 395 7.37 24.70 -5.20
C LEU A 395 8.63 25.52 -5.50
N ARG A 396 9.42 25.85 -4.49
CA ARG A 396 10.76 26.49 -4.64
C ARG A 396 11.90 25.48 -4.81
N ASP A 397 11.60 24.19 -4.89
CA ASP A 397 12.62 23.14 -5.15
C ASP A 397 13.31 23.43 -6.50
N PRO A 398 14.64 23.37 -6.61
CA PRO A 398 15.37 23.63 -7.85
C PRO A 398 15.06 22.60 -8.95
N ASP A 399 14.53 21.43 -8.61
CA ASP A 399 14.16 20.38 -9.56
C ASP A 399 12.74 20.62 -10.12
N PRO A 400 12.59 20.95 -11.42
CA PRO A 400 11.28 21.19 -12.05
C PRO A 400 10.31 20.01 -11.91
N ALA A 401 10.82 18.78 -11.87
CA ALA A 401 10.03 17.59 -11.70
C ALA A 401 9.29 17.55 -10.37
N ARG A 402 10.05 17.87 -9.32
CA ARG A 402 9.51 17.91 -7.96
C ARG A 402 8.52 19.06 -7.83
N GLN A 403 8.82 20.24 -8.40
CA GLN A 403 7.87 21.36 -8.42
C GLN A 403 6.52 20.97 -8.99
N MET A 404 6.50 20.29 -10.14
CA MET A 404 5.24 19.92 -10.80
C MET A 404 4.47 18.85 -10.02
N ALA A 405 5.19 17.90 -9.40
CA ALA A 405 4.56 16.91 -8.52
C ALA A 405 3.92 17.57 -7.29
N PHE A 406 4.60 18.52 -6.66
CA PHE A 406 4.06 19.28 -5.54
C PHE A 406 2.89 20.18 -5.94
N ASN A 407 2.91 20.75 -7.16
CA ASN A 407 1.79 21.53 -7.67
C ASN A 407 0.50 20.70 -7.80
N SER A 408 0.58 19.46 -8.25
CA SER A 408 -0.56 18.54 -8.29
C SER A 408 -1.12 18.28 -6.89
N GLY A 409 -0.25 17.97 -5.91
CA GLY A 409 -0.68 17.79 -4.51
C GLY A 409 -1.29 19.05 -3.89
N LEU A 410 -0.73 20.21 -4.19
CA LEU A 410 -1.28 21.52 -3.76
C LEU A 410 -2.66 21.77 -4.37
N SER A 411 -2.84 21.51 -5.67
CA SER A 411 -4.11 21.69 -6.36
C SER A 411 -5.22 20.84 -5.73
N GLN A 412 -4.94 19.55 -5.44
CA GLN A 412 -5.90 18.66 -4.76
C GLN A 412 -6.21 19.13 -3.34
N THR A 413 -5.19 19.57 -2.58
CA THR A 413 -5.38 20.12 -1.23
C THR A 413 -6.28 21.34 -1.23
N LEU A 414 -6.05 22.29 -2.16
CA LEU A 414 -6.87 23.51 -2.30
C LEU A 414 -8.30 23.19 -2.78
N THR A 415 -8.46 22.19 -3.62
CA THR A 415 -9.79 21.74 -4.06
C THR A 415 -10.60 21.19 -2.90
N LEU A 416 -10.01 20.33 -2.07
CA LEU A 416 -10.68 19.80 -0.88
C LEU A 416 -10.93 20.90 0.16
N GLN A 417 -9.99 21.82 0.34
CA GLN A 417 -10.18 22.97 1.26
C GLN A 417 -11.38 23.82 0.86
N ARG A 418 -11.55 24.13 -0.43
CA ARG A 418 -12.72 24.84 -0.94
C ARG A 418 -14.02 24.08 -0.70
N ALA A 419 -14.01 22.75 -0.90
CA ALA A 419 -15.16 21.91 -0.64
C ALA A 419 -15.58 21.94 0.83
N LEU A 420 -14.65 21.86 1.78
CA LEU A 420 -14.95 21.97 3.22
C LEU A 420 -15.43 23.37 3.61
N GLN A 421 -14.89 24.43 3.00
CA GLN A 421 -15.36 25.79 3.20
C GLN A 421 -16.80 25.98 2.69
N ALA A 422 -17.14 25.38 1.54
CA ALA A 422 -18.51 25.39 1.02
C ALA A 422 -19.48 24.70 1.97
N LEU A 423 -19.12 23.55 2.57
CA LEU A 423 -19.93 22.90 3.60
C LEU A 423 -20.13 23.78 4.83
N ALA A 424 -19.09 24.46 5.29
CA ALA A 424 -19.19 25.40 6.41
C ALA A 424 -20.11 26.57 6.11
N LEU A 425 -20.12 27.11 4.86
CA LEU A 425 -21.05 28.13 4.41
C LEU A 425 -22.50 27.62 4.34
N GLN A 426 -22.71 26.31 4.14
CA GLN A 426 -24.03 25.68 4.19
C GLN A 426 -24.52 25.42 5.63
N GLY A 427 -23.73 25.79 6.66
CA GLY A 427 -24.09 25.67 8.07
C GLY A 427 -23.61 24.37 8.73
N GLU A 428 -22.87 23.53 8.02
CA GLU A 428 -22.27 22.34 8.61
C GLU A 428 -21.10 22.72 9.52
N THR A 429 -21.01 22.08 10.68
CA THR A 429 -19.93 22.30 11.65
C THR A 429 -18.95 21.14 11.76
N HIS A 430 -19.40 19.92 11.46
CA HIS A 430 -18.64 18.67 11.53
C HIS A 430 -18.81 17.85 10.25
N ILE A 431 -17.86 16.98 9.97
CA ILE A 431 -17.95 16.01 8.88
C ILE A 431 -17.44 14.65 9.35
N GLY A 432 -18.21 13.58 9.10
CA GLY A 432 -17.82 12.20 9.40
C GLY A 432 -16.73 11.67 8.45
N ALA A 433 -16.04 10.62 8.88
CA ALA A 433 -14.93 10.03 8.14
C ALA A 433 -15.33 9.57 6.73
N GLN A 434 -16.48 8.93 6.56
CA GLN A 434 -16.96 8.45 5.27
C GLN A 434 -17.26 9.58 4.30
N SER A 435 -17.94 10.63 4.76
CA SER A 435 -18.23 11.82 3.93
C SER A 435 -16.95 12.54 3.52
N LEU A 436 -15.97 12.67 4.45
CA LEU A 436 -14.66 13.24 4.13
C LEU A 436 -13.92 12.38 3.10
N GLN A 437 -13.97 11.06 3.22
CA GLN A 437 -13.36 10.14 2.26
C GLN A 437 -13.99 10.26 0.86
N THR A 438 -15.30 10.44 0.80
CA THR A 438 -16.01 10.67 -0.47
C THR A 438 -15.55 11.97 -1.15
N LEU A 439 -15.46 13.07 -0.39
CA LEU A 439 -14.93 14.34 -0.91
C LEU A 439 -13.46 14.25 -1.32
N LEU A 440 -12.65 13.56 -0.52
CA LEU A 440 -11.26 13.30 -0.84
C LEU A 440 -11.13 12.53 -2.15
N SER A 441 -11.90 11.45 -2.31
CA SER A 441 -11.92 10.64 -3.53
C SER A 441 -12.29 11.47 -4.76
N GLN A 442 -13.28 12.36 -4.64
CA GLN A 442 -13.68 13.27 -5.72
C GLN A 442 -12.59 14.31 -6.05
N ALA A 443 -11.95 14.88 -5.01
CA ALA A 443 -10.88 15.85 -5.20
C ALA A 443 -9.61 15.23 -5.82
N THR A 444 -9.40 13.91 -5.62
CA THR A 444 -8.23 13.19 -6.09
C THR A 444 -8.50 12.26 -7.29
N ALA A 445 -9.74 12.18 -7.78
CA ALA A 445 -10.18 11.24 -8.82
C ALA A 445 -9.35 11.28 -10.10
N GLN A 446 -8.87 12.46 -10.49
CA GLN A 446 -8.03 12.62 -11.67
C GLN A 446 -6.58 12.17 -11.46
N GLY A 447 -6.19 11.86 -10.20
CA GLY A 447 -4.81 11.54 -9.87
C GLY A 447 -3.84 12.64 -10.27
N GLY A 448 -2.58 12.26 -10.46
CA GLY A 448 -1.54 13.14 -10.99
C GLY A 448 -0.69 12.39 -12.00
N THR A 449 -0.42 13.00 -13.14
CA THR A 449 0.54 12.48 -14.10
C THR A 449 1.96 12.91 -13.70
N ASN A 450 2.97 12.13 -14.07
CA ASN A 450 4.35 12.61 -13.97
C ASN A 450 4.64 13.54 -15.17
N PRO A 451 4.82 14.82 -14.94
CA PRO A 451 5.02 15.78 -16.02
C PRO A 451 6.34 15.60 -16.78
N LEU A 452 7.29 14.88 -16.20
CA LEU A 452 8.56 14.56 -16.86
C LEU A 452 8.48 13.38 -17.81
N LEU A 453 7.44 12.56 -17.70
CA LEU A 453 7.17 11.49 -18.65
C LEU A 453 6.55 12.10 -19.92
N VAL A 454 7.34 12.88 -20.63
CA VAL A 454 6.96 13.41 -21.95
C VAL A 454 7.57 12.55 -23.04
N ALA A 455 6.82 12.40 -24.14
CA ALA A 455 7.36 11.74 -25.33
C ALA A 455 8.58 12.51 -25.85
N GLN A 456 9.63 11.77 -26.17
CA GLN A 456 10.86 12.31 -26.75
C GLN A 456 10.78 12.26 -28.28
N VAL A 457 11.60 13.08 -28.95
CA VAL A 457 11.73 13.03 -30.40
C VAL A 457 12.19 11.63 -30.81
N GLY A 458 11.53 11.07 -31.82
CA GLY A 458 11.77 9.68 -32.25
C GLY A 458 10.94 8.63 -31.52
N SER A 459 10.05 9.01 -30.60
CA SER A 459 9.06 8.08 -30.02
C SER A 459 8.06 7.59 -31.07
N CYS A 460 7.54 6.37 -30.89
CA CYS A 460 6.48 5.83 -31.73
C CYS A 460 5.18 6.65 -31.58
N ARG A 461 4.33 6.56 -32.59
CA ARG A 461 2.91 6.95 -32.46
C ARG A 461 2.24 6.00 -31.46
N THR A 462 1.44 6.54 -30.54
CA THR A 462 0.88 5.73 -29.44
C THR A 462 -0.61 5.97 -29.26
N VAL A 463 -1.35 4.89 -29.01
CA VAL A 463 -2.77 4.93 -28.58
C VAL A 463 -2.93 4.08 -27.32
N THR A 464 -3.70 4.59 -26.37
CA THR A 464 -4.02 3.89 -25.12
C THR A 464 -5.39 3.18 -25.20
N HIS A 465 -6.12 3.38 -26.29
CA HIS A 465 -7.36 2.66 -26.59
C HIS A 465 -7.34 2.17 -28.04
N PRO A 466 -7.68 0.91 -28.31
CA PRO A 466 -7.65 0.36 -29.68
C PRO A 466 -8.44 1.20 -30.70
N GLY A 467 -9.61 1.71 -30.34
CA GLY A 467 -10.45 2.52 -31.21
C GLY A 467 -9.84 3.86 -31.63
N ALA A 468 -8.75 4.29 -30.99
CA ALA A 468 -8.02 5.49 -31.40
C ALA A 468 -6.98 5.24 -32.52
N ALA A 469 -6.80 4.00 -32.97
CA ALA A 469 -6.01 3.63 -34.16
C ALA A 469 -6.81 3.91 -35.44
N THR A 470 -6.87 5.18 -35.81
CA THR A 470 -7.74 5.66 -36.90
C THR A 470 -7.04 5.80 -38.26
N GLU A 471 -5.72 5.78 -38.29
CA GLU A 471 -4.91 5.95 -39.50
C GLU A 471 -4.12 4.68 -39.82
N ALA A 472 -3.99 4.37 -41.11
CA ALA A 472 -3.18 3.25 -41.55
C ALA A 472 -1.68 3.56 -41.36
N VAL A 473 -0.95 2.60 -40.81
CA VAL A 473 0.49 2.67 -40.52
C VAL A 473 1.20 1.41 -41.05
N ASP A 474 2.53 1.48 -41.21
CA ASP A 474 3.28 0.34 -41.72
C ASP A 474 3.25 -0.84 -40.75
N GLN A 475 3.48 -0.57 -39.46
CA GLN A 475 3.44 -1.58 -38.41
C GLN A 475 2.52 -1.17 -37.26
N VAL A 476 1.74 -2.10 -36.79
CA VAL A 476 1.01 -2.00 -35.52
C VAL A 476 1.60 -3.01 -34.56
N LEU A 477 1.98 -2.51 -33.39
CA LEU A 477 2.40 -3.32 -32.27
C LEU A 477 1.36 -3.17 -31.16
N TRP A 478 0.63 -4.25 -30.87
CA TRP A 478 -0.34 -4.27 -29.78
C TRP A 478 0.31 -4.89 -28.56
N TRP A 479 0.68 -4.02 -27.63
CA TRP A 479 1.42 -4.37 -26.43
C TRP A 479 0.50 -4.94 -25.36
N GLN A 480 0.85 -6.11 -24.83
CA GLN A 480 0.14 -6.81 -23.76
C GLN A 480 -1.37 -6.77 -23.91
N MET A 481 -1.91 -7.59 -24.80
CA MET A 481 -3.34 -7.71 -25.08
C MET A 481 -4.11 -8.26 -23.87
N LYS A 482 -4.22 -7.48 -22.79
CA LYS A 482 -4.96 -7.83 -21.56
C LYS A 482 -6.47 -7.62 -21.78
N ALA A 483 -7.27 -8.39 -21.01
CA ALA A 483 -8.71 -8.23 -21.01
C ALA A 483 -9.10 -6.80 -20.60
N PRO A 484 -9.95 -6.11 -21.38
CA PRO A 484 -10.39 -4.77 -21.05
C PRO A 484 -11.45 -4.80 -19.95
N SER A 485 -11.61 -3.69 -19.22
CA SER A 485 -12.76 -3.52 -18.35
C SER A 485 -14.05 -3.42 -19.19
N LEU A 486 -15.02 -4.25 -18.88
CA LEU A 486 -16.29 -4.26 -19.62
C LEU A 486 -17.12 -3.00 -19.32
N VAL A 487 -17.92 -2.60 -20.32
CA VAL A 487 -18.88 -1.50 -20.17
C VAL A 487 -19.89 -1.85 -19.08
N ARG A 488 -20.09 -0.95 -18.14
CA ARG A 488 -21.09 -1.15 -17.07
C ARG A 488 -22.50 -1.01 -17.62
N ALA A 489 -23.37 -1.94 -17.20
CA ALA A 489 -24.79 -1.87 -17.52
C ALA A 489 -25.46 -0.66 -16.82
N HIS A 490 -26.49 -0.09 -17.45
CA HIS A 490 -27.30 0.93 -16.83
C HIS A 490 -28.06 0.40 -15.61
N PRO A 491 -28.29 1.22 -14.57
CA PRO A 491 -29.07 0.84 -13.40
C PRO A 491 -30.61 0.82 -13.70
N TRP A 492 -31.01 1.07 -14.94
CA TRP A 492 -32.40 1.20 -15.34
C TRP A 492 -32.99 -0.11 -15.83
N SER A 493 -34.21 -0.43 -15.41
CA SER A 493 -34.97 -1.55 -15.95
C SER A 493 -35.41 -1.31 -17.37
N ARG A 494 -35.83 -2.36 -18.10
CA ARG A 494 -36.34 -2.22 -19.47
C ARG A 494 -37.56 -1.30 -19.59
N THR A 495 -38.44 -1.33 -18.58
CA THR A 495 -39.61 -0.42 -18.55
C THR A 495 -39.18 1.02 -18.35
N GLU A 496 -38.24 1.28 -17.42
CA GLU A 496 -37.67 2.62 -17.22
C GLU A 496 -36.96 3.17 -18.46
N LEU A 497 -36.19 2.33 -19.15
CA LEU A 497 -35.58 2.71 -20.45
C LEU A 497 -36.64 3.05 -21.51
N GLY A 498 -37.79 2.36 -21.50
CA GLY A 498 -38.95 2.68 -22.37
C GLY A 498 -39.53 4.04 -22.03
N ASP A 499 -39.77 4.33 -20.74
CA ASP A 499 -40.28 5.62 -20.28
C ASP A 499 -39.30 6.77 -20.59
N LEU A 500 -38.00 6.56 -20.36
CA LEU A 500 -36.93 7.52 -20.71
C LEU A 500 -36.94 7.83 -22.22
N ARG A 501 -37.05 6.82 -23.09
CA ARG A 501 -37.13 7.02 -24.55
C ARG A 501 -38.38 7.84 -24.98
N GLN A 502 -39.52 7.57 -24.37
CA GLN A 502 -40.74 8.35 -24.62
C GLN A 502 -40.59 9.81 -24.15
N ALA A 503 -39.78 10.06 -23.14
CA ALA A 503 -39.44 11.40 -22.64
C ALA A 503 -38.24 12.04 -23.40
N GLY A 504 -37.78 11.46 -24.51
CA GLY A 504 -36.70 12.01 -25.32
C GLY A 504 -35.27 11.67 -24.87
N VAL A 505 -35.09 10.83 -23.85
CA VAL A 505 -33.78 10.39 -23.36
C VAL A 505 -33.41 9.03 -23.99
N HIS A 506 -32.46 9.04 -24.89
CA HIS A 506 -32.07 7.86 -25.69
C HIS A 506 -30.74 7.27 -25.14
N LEU A 507 -30.79 6.58 -24.03
CA LEU A 507 -29.63 5.85 -23.50
C LEU A 507 -29.35 4.63 -24.41
N PRO A 508 -28.08 4.38 -24.80
CA PRO A 508 -27.72 3.23 -25.59
C PRO A 508 -27.94 1.93 -24.80
N GLU A 509 -28.35 0.85 -25.49
CA GLU A 509 -28.43 -0.46 -24.84
C GLU A 509 -27.03 -1.03 -24.59
N THR A 510 -26.86 -1.84 -23.53
CA THR A 510 -25.57 -2.47 -23.22
C THR A 510 -25.04 -3.31 -24.39
N SER A 511 -25.95 -3.97 -25.14
CA SER A 511 -25.61 -4.71 -26.35
C SER A 511 -25.01 -3.82 -27.44
N ASP A 512 -25.54 -2.60 -27.59
CA ASP A 512 -25.04 -1.64 -28.59
C ASP A 512 -23.67 -1.10 -28.19
N LEU A 513 -23.48 -0.82 -26.88
CA LEU A 513 -22.18 -0.38 -26.35
C LEU A 513 -21.11 -1.47 -26.54
N LEU A 514 -21.44 -2.73 -26.24
CA LEU A 514 -20.51 -3.85 -26.43
C LEU A 514 -20.22 -4.08 -27.93
N ALA A 515 -21.22 -3.94 -28.82
CA ALA A 515 -21.01 -4.07 -30.27
C ALA A 515 -20.09 -2.96 -30.82
N ARG A 516 -20.26 -1.71 -30.35
CA ARG A 516 -19.37 -0.57 -30.67
C ARG A 516 -17.96 -0.82 -30.21
N GLU A 517 -17.82 -1.25 -28.95
CA GLU A 517 -16.53 -1.56 -28.36
C GLU A 517 -15.80 -2.68 -29.10
N ALA A 518 -16.52 -3.77 -29.44
CA ALA A 518 -15.97 -4.86 -30.24
C ALA A 518 -15.45 -4.40 -31.61
N ARG A 519 -16.10 -3.41 -32.24
CA ARG A 519 -15.61 -2.80 -33.47
C ARG A 519 -14.38 -1.92 -33.26
N HIS A 520 -14.35 -1.12 -32.20
CA HIS A 520 -13.17 -0.33 -31.83
C HIS A 520 -11.93 -1.22 -31.63
N TRP A 521 -12.10 -2.41 -31.06
CA TRP A 521 -11.01 -3.37 -30.88
C TRP A 521 -10.41 -3.89 -32.19
N LEU A 522 -11.13 -3.82 -33.33
CA LEU A 522 -10.58 -4.23 -34.62
C LEU A 522 -9.70 -3.14 -35.24
N SER A 523 -9.81 -1.89 -34.82
CA SER A 523 -9.14 -0.74 -35.46
C SER A 523 -7.63 -0.92 -35.61
N PRO A 524 -6.84 -1.38 -34.58
CA PRO A 524 -5.41 -1.57 -34.73
C PRO A 524 -5.06 -2.62 -35.81
N ILE A 525 -5.86 -3.73 -35.87
CA ILE A 525 -5.62 -4.79 -36.84
C ILE A 525 -5.86 -4.28 -38.26
N LEU A 526 -6.95 -3.50 -38.46
CA LEU A 526 -7.30 -2.96 -39.78
C LEU A 526 -6.33 -1.83 -40.21
N ALA A 527 -5.70 -1.14 -39.26
CA ALA A 527 -4.76 -0.06 -39.53
C ALA A 527 -3.37 -0.55 -40.02
N ALA A 528 -2.99 -1.79 -39.74
CA ALA A 528 -1.69 -2.32 -40.11
C ALA A 528 -1.59 -2.58 -41.64
N ARG A 529 -0.56 -1.99 -42.29
CA ARG A 529 -0.32 -2.17 -43.74
C ARG A 529 0.60 -3.35 -44.04
N GLN A 530 1.73 -3.43 -43.35
CA GLN A 530 2.79 -4.40 -43.63
C GLN A 530 2.92 -5.44 -42.52
N ARG A 531 2.86 -5.04 -41.24
CA ARG A 531 3.10 -5.93 -40.12
C ARG A 531 2.14 -5.67 -38.95
N LEU A 532 1.63 -6.75 -38.40
CA LEU A 532 0.86 -6.77 -37.14
C LEU A 532 1.60 -7.63 -36.13
N VAL A 533 2.06 -7.01 -35.03
CA VAL A 533 2.71 -7.70 -33.91
C VAL A 533 1.77 -7.68 -32.71
N LEU A 534 1.36 -8.84 -32.27
CA LEU A 534 0.48 -9.04 -31.13
C LEU A 534 1.30 -9.59 -29.95
N VAL A 535 1.46 -8.82 -28.89
CA VAL A 535 2.13 -9.28 -27.69
C VAL A 535 1.07 -9.68 -26.66
N LEU A 536 0.99 -10.97 -26.39
CA LEU A 536 0.07 -11.52 -25.39
C LEU A 536 0.58 -11.25 -23.98
N PRO A 537 -0.29 -11.17 -22.96
CA PRO A 537 0.13 -11.08 -21.58
C PRO A 537 0.82 -12.38 -21.14
N PRO A 538 1.59 -12.37 -20.03
CA PRO A 538 2.18 -13.56 -19.44
C PRO A 538 1.15 -14.69 -19.22
N GLN A 539 1.62 -15.93 -19.18
CA GLN A 539 0.74 -17.08 -18.93
C GLN A 539 0.03 -16.94 -17.58
N GLY A 540 -1.28 -17.20 -17.57
CA GLY A 540 -2.12 -17.06 -16.37
C GLY A 540 -2.84 -15.73 -16.23
N GLU A 541 -2.50 -14.71 -16.99
CA GLU A 541 -3.28 -13.47 -17.10
C GLU A 541 -4.39 -13.59 -18.16
N GLU A 542 -5.51 -12.85 -17.94
CA GLU A 542 -6.62 -12.86 -18.89
C GLU A 542 -6.25 -12.13 -20.18
N VAL A 543 -6.44 -12.84 -21.31
CA VAL A 543 -6.15 -12.33 -22.65
C VAL A 543 -7.34 -11.54 -23.20
N HIS A 544 -7.06 -10.54 -24.03
CA HIS A 544 -8.06 -9.72 -24.71
C HIS A 544 -9.00 -10.58 -25.60
N PRO A 545 -10.34 -10.38 -25.55
CA PRO A 545 -11.30 -11.19 -26.32
C PRO A 545 -11.05 -11.23 -27.83
N VAL A 546 -10.44 -10.18 -28.38
CA VAL A 546 -10.05 -10.15 -29.82
C VAL A 546 -9.08 -11.27 -30.17
N TRP A 547 -8.14 -11.62 -29.26
CA TRP A 547 -7.22 -12.73 -29.50
C TRP A 547 -7.97 -14.05 -29.68
N LEU A 548 -8.92 -14.36 -28.82
CA LEU A 548 -9.75 -15.57 -28.93
C LEU A 548 -10.54 -15.61 -30.26
N ARG A 549 -11.04 -14.43 -30.69
CA ARG A 549 -11.70 -14.30 -31.98
C ARG A 549 -10.75 -14.54 -33.16
N LEU A 550 -9.54 -13.96 -33.11
CA LEU A 550 -8.51 -14.17 -34.12
C LEU A 550 -8.13 -15.66 -34.21
N GLU A 551 -7.87 -16.29 -33.07
CA GLU A 551 -7.53 -17.70 -32.99
C GLU A 551 -8.62 -18.60 -33.60
N SER A 552 -9.90 -18.25 -33.42
CA SER A 552 -11.04 -19.00 -33.98
C SER A 552 -11.16 -18.93 -35.52
N LEU A 553 -10.51 -17.96 -36.16
CA LEU A 553 -10.50 -17.83 -37.63
C LEU A 553 -9.52 -18.81 -38.31
N PHE A 554 -8.57 -19.38 -37.57
CA PHE A 554 -7.60 -20.30 -38.12
C PHE A 554 -8.04 -21.78 -38.06
N GLU A 555 -7.55 -22.60 -38.99
CA GLU A 555 -7.79 -24.05 -38.97
C GLU A 555 -7.30 -24.70 -37.70
N LYS A 556 -8.14 -25.54 -37.06
CA LYS A 556 -7.75 -26.30 -35.86
C LYS A 556 -6.59 -27.26 -36.19
N GLY A 557 -5.48 -27.16 -35.48
CA GLY A 557 -4.29 -28.00 -35.62
C GLY A 557 -3.14 -27.40 -36.44
N HIS A 558 -3.32 -26.25 -37.07
CA HIS A 558 -2.24 -25.38 -37.52
C HIS A 558 -2.18 -24.21 -36.57
N GLY A 559 -1.76 -24.52 -35.31
CA GLY A 559 -1.74 -23.55 -34.23
C GLY A 559 -1.05 -22.28 -34.67
N SER A 560 -1.69 -21.14 -34.41
CA SER A 560 -0.99 -19.87 -34.36
C SER A 560 0.32 -20.11 -33.62
N SER A 561 1.44 -19.98 -34.28
CA SER A 561 2.73 -20.17 -33.61
C SER A 561 2.94 -18.98 -32.71
N ILE A 562 2.42 -19.07 -31.49
CA ILE A 562 2.84 -18.15 -30.40
C ILE A 562 4.33 -18.37 -30.25
N GLN A 563 5.09 -17.35 -30.58
CA GLN A 563 6.54 -17.39 -30.46
C GLN A 563 6.93 -16.85 -29.10
N SER A 564 7.85 -17.56 -28.41
CA SER A 564 8.50 -16.99 -27.23
C SER A 564 9.30 -15.76 -27.65
N MET A 565 9.06 -14.63 -26.96
CA MET A 565 9.84 -13.41 -27.20
C MET A 565 11.31 -13.64 -26.88
N GLU A 566 11.60 -14.40 -25.84
CA GLU A 566 12.95 -14.78 -25.43
C GLU A 566 13.65 -15.57 -26.56
N ALA A 567 12.97 -16.55 -27.17
CA ALA A 567 13.54 -17.33 -28.27
C ALA A 567 13.70 -16.51 -29.55
N ALA A 568 12.72 -15.66 -29.88
CA ALA A 568 12.75 -14.84 -31.10
C ALA A 568 13.86 -13.77 -31.07
N LEU A 569 14.35 -13.37 -29.90
CA LEU A 569 15.31 -12.28 -29.70
C LEU A 569 16.65 -12.74 -29.14
N THR A 570 16.83 -14.04 -28.87
CA THR A 570 18.03 -14.61 -28.21
C THR A 570 19.34 -14.34 -28.96
N ASP A 571 19.27 -14.12 -30.25
CA ASP A 571 20.49 -13.95 -31.06
C ASP A 571 21.12 -12.56 -30.96
N HIS A 572 20.46 -11.57 -30.31
CA HIS A 572 20.90 -10.20 -30.53
C HIS A 572 21.19 -9.35 -29.27
N THR A 573 20.66 -9.64 -28.06
CA THR A 573 20.70 -8.64 -27.00
C THR A 573 20.63 -9.07 -25.54
N LEU A 574 20.25 -10.28 -25.21
CA LEU A 574 20.19 -10.71 -23.82
C LEU A 574 21.58 -11.15 -23.34
N GLN A 575 22.25 -10.32 -22.55
CA GLN A 575 23.45 -10.78 -21.86
C GLN A 575 23.00 -11.68 -20.71
N PRO A 576 23.42 -12.97 -20.69
CA PRO A 576 23.10 -13.82 -19.58
C PRO A 576 23.76 -13.27 -18.31
N VAL A 577 22.96 -13.02 -17.29
CA VAL A 577 23.49 -12.70 -15.96
C VAL A 577 24.05 -14.00 -15.40
N ALA A 578 25.36 -14.01 -15.12
CA ALA A 578 25.99 -15.16 -14.49
C ALA A 578 25.34 -15.40 -13.11
N HIS A 579 24.70 -16.52 -12.96
CA HIS A 579 24.17 -16.96 -11.67
C HIS A 579 25.35 -17.26 -10.75
N GLN A 580 25.50 -16.49 -9.69
CA GLN A 580 26.44 -16.82 -8.62
C GLN A 580 25.71 -17.68 -7.62
N PRO A 581 26.09 -18.96 -7.46
CA PRO A 581 25.50 -19.80 -6.44
C PRO A 581 25.77 -19.22 -5.06
N LEU A 582 24.82 -19.38 -4.15
CA LEU A 582 25.05 -19.08 -2.74
C LEU A 582 26.26 -19.86 -2.22
N PRO A 583 26.98 -19.32 -1.21
CA PRO A 583 28.10 -20.05 -0.61
C PRO A 583 27.63 -21.43 -0.11
N GLY A 584 28.40 -22.46 -0.37
CA GLY A 584 28.08 -23.81 0.10
C GLY A 584 27.93 -23.85 1.62
N ARG A 585 27.02 -24.69 2.12
CA ARG A 585 26.77 -24.90 3.55
C ARG A 585 28.06 -25.23 4.26
N ARG A 586 28.40 -24.46 5.31
CA ARG A 586 29.58 -24.69 6.13
C ARG A 586 29.19 -24.64 7.60
N ARG A 587 29.53 -25.72 8.33
CA ARG A 587 29.38 -25.73 9.78
C ARG A 587 30.51 -24.95 10.46
N TRP A 588 31.72 -25.06 9.95
CA TRP A 588 32.91 -24.41 10.50
C TRP A 588 33.46 -23.36 9.56
N TRP A 589 33.70 -22.18 10.11
CA TRP A 589 34.42 -21.12 9.46
C TRP A 589 35.76 -20.90 10.13
N THR A 590 36.80 -20.71 9.33
CA THR A 590 38.16 -20.48 9.80
C THR A 590 38.59 -19.05 9.48
N LEU A 591 38.99 -18.31 10.50
CA LEU A 591 39.54 -16.98 10.32
C LEU A 591 40.98 -17.09 9.79
N PRO A 592 41.43 -16.10 8.95
CA PRO A 592 42.85 -15.95 8.59
C PRO A 592 43.71 -15.79 9.84
N ALA A 593 44.96 -16.28 9.77
CA ALA A 593 45.86 -16.28 10.92
C ALA A 593 46.15 -14.91 11.51
N GLU A 594 46.02 -13.85 10.69
CA GLU A 594 46.24 -12.44 11.10
C GLU A 594 45.01 -11.82 11.76
N VAL A 595 43.86 -12.50 11.75
CA VAL A 595 42.59 -11.99 12.30
C VAL A 595 42.34 -12.62 13.66
N SER A 596 42.33 -11.78 14.69
CA SER A 596 41.92 -12.19 16.04
C SER A 596 40.60 -11.51 16.45
N VAL A 597 39.74 -12.27 17.12
CA VAL A 597 38.50 -11.72 17.62
C VAL A 597 38.69 -11.21 19.05
N PRO A 598 38.61 -9.88 19.30
CA PRO A 598 38.86 -9.32 20.61
C PRO A 598 37.81 -9.77 21.64
N ARG A 599 38.19 -9.79 22.92
CA ARG A 599 37.25 -9.94 24.02
C ARG A 599 36.43 -8.65 24.17
N ARG A 600 35.16 -8.79 24.50
CA ARG A 600 34.33 -7.64 24.84
C ARG A 600 34.69 -7.13 26.26
N GLU A 601 34.64 -5.83 26.46
CA GLU A 601 34.87 -5.21 27.77
C GLU A 601 33.80 -5.61 28.77
N LYS A 602 32.53 -5.72 28.34
CA LYS A 602 31.40 -6.12 29.15
C LYS A 602 30.46 -7.03 28.36
N GLU A 603 30.12 -8.17 28.94
CA GLU A 603 29.16 -9.13 28.41
C GLU A 603 27.79 -8.96 29.07
N SER A 604 26.73 -9.30 28.30
CA SER A 604 25.37 -9.46 28.78
C SER A 604 24.94 -10.93 28.69
N PHE A 605 23.82 -11.29 29.33
CA PHE A 605 23.28 -12.66 29.17
C PHE A 605 23.06 -13.01 27.68
N SER A 606 22.39 -12.15 26.92
CA SER A 606 22.12 -12.43 25.50
C SER A 606 23.37 -12.53 24.62
N SER A 607 24.44 -11.79 24.96
CA SER A 607 25.71 -11.94 24.23
C SER A 607 26.40 -13.25 24.61
N LEU A 608 26.39 -13.63 25.89
CA LEU A 608 26.97 -14.91 26.36
C LEU A 608 26.18 -16.11 25.82
N GLU A 609 24.84 -16.05 25.79
CA GLU A 609 23.99 -17.07 25.21
C GLU A 609 24.32 -17.27 23.71
N SER A 610 24.45 -16.16 22.95
CA SER A 610 24.87 -16.24 21.53
C SER A 610 26.30 -16.79 21.40
N PHE A 611 27.23 -16.36 22.24
CA PHE A 611 28.62 -16.84 22.22
C PHE A 611 28.72 -18.36 22.44
N LEU A 612 27.96 -18.88 23.40
CA LEU A 612 27.99 -20.30 23.78
C LEU A 612 27.28 -21.18 22.75
N PHE A 613 26.11 -20.76 22.27
CA PHE A 613 25.19 -21.60 21.50
C PHE A 613 25.11 -21.24 20.01
N ASN A 614 25.61 -20.08 19.59
CA ASN A 614 25.75 -19.71 18.18
C ASN A 614 26.92 -18.73 17.98
N PRO A 615 28.17 -19.20 18.02
CA PRO A 615 29.37 -18.36 17.90
C PRO A 615 29.41 -17.54 16.62
N PHE A 616 28.89 -18.07 15.50
CA PHE A 616 28.85 -17.36 14.23
C PHE A 616 27.99 -16.09 14.33
N LEU A 617 26.78 -16.20 14.87
CA LEU A 617 25.93 -15.05 15.14
C LEU A 617 26.62 -14.04 16.07
N TRP A 618 27.28 -14.52 17.13
CA TRP A 618 27.97 -13.66 18.06
C TRP A 618 29.10 -12.86 17.40
N VAL A 619 29.93 -13.51 16.58
CA VAL A 619 31.06 -12.86 15.88
C VAL A 619 30.57 -11.80 14.92
N LEU A 620 29.51 -12.08 14.16
CA LEU A 620 28.97 -11.11 13.20
C LEU A 620 28.30 -9.93 13.89
N LYS A 621 27.51 -10.20 14.93
CA LYS A 621 26.72 -9.16 15.63
C LYS A 621 27.57 -8.25 16.49
N TYR A 622 28.49 -8.80 17.28
CA TYR A 622 29.19 -8.01 18.31
C TYR A 622 30.57 -7.51 17.85
N PRO A 623 31.55 -8.33 17.50
CA PRO A 623 32.86 -7.85 17.01
C PRO A 623 32.78 -7.20 15.62
N ALA A 624 32.14 -7.83 14.66
CA ALA A 624 32.03 -7.32 13.30
C ALA A 624 30.99 -6.19 13.18
N LYS A 625 30.11 -6.02 14.16
CA LYS A 625 29.06 -4.98 14.19
C LYS A 625 28.18 -4.98 12.95
N LEU A 626 27.97 -6.13 12.33
CA LEU A 626 27.00 -6.29 11.28
C LEU A 626 25.60 -6.22 11.89
N SER A 627 24.73 -5.47 11.28
CA SER A 627 23.31 -5.40 11.65
C SER A 627 22.45 -5.50 10.41
N PRO A 628 21.29 -6.17 10.49
CA PRO A 628 20.33 -6.15 9.39
C PRO A 628 19.87 -4.71 9.12
N SER A 629 19.40 -4.45 7.90
CA SER A 629 18.70 -3.19 7.62
C SER A 629 17.48 -3.09 8.54
N SER A 630 17.26 -1.92 9.14
CA SER A 630 16.12 -1.70 10.03
C SER A 630 14.82 -1.78 9.23
N ILE A 631 14.06 -2.85 9.42
CA ILE A 631 12.66 -2.91 9.04
C ILE A 631 11.88 -2.38 10.23
N LEU A 632 11.08 -1.33 10.01
CA LEU A 632 10.19 -0.82 11.05
C LEU A 632 9.00 -1.78 11.17
N ASP A 633 9.10 -2.71 12.09
CA ASP A 633 8.02 -3.61 12.46
C ASP A 633 7.44 -3.20 13.80
N VAL A 634 6.12 -3.04 13.86
CA VAL A 634 5.43 -2.64 15.09
C VAL A 634 5.40 -3.81 16.05
N SER A 635 5.94 -3.62 17.26
CA SER A 635 5.86 -4.63 18.32
C SER A 635 4.43 -5.08 18.55
N ASP A 636 4.18 -6.38 18.41
CA ASP A 636 2.85 -6.98 18.56
C ASP A 636 2.92 -8.36 19.24
N GLY A 637 1.76 -8.94 19.57
CA GLY A 637 1.63 -10.28 20.12
C GLY A 637 2.40 -10.49 21.41
N VAL A 638 3.10 -11.62 21.51
CA VAL A 638 3.82 -12.04 22.73
C VAL A 638 4.88 -11.04 23.18
N LEU A 639 5.59 -10.41 22.25
CA LEU A 639 6.61 -9.41 22.55
C LEU A 639 5.99 -8.15 23.18
N LEU A 640 4.90 -7.66 22.59
CA LEU A 640 4.18 -6.50 23.13
C LEU A 640 3.61 -6.80 24.51
N TYR A 641 2.97 -7.97 24.70
CA TYR A 641 2.41 -8.35 26.01
C TYR A 641 3.52 -8.46 27.09
N GLY A 642 4.67 -9.01 26.71
CA GLY A 642 5.84 -9.07 27.59
C GLY A 642 6.24 -7.66 28.05
N ASN A 643 6.53 -6.77 27.11
CA ASN A 643 6.97 -5.41 27.37
C ASN A 643 5.96 -4.62 28.23
N LEU A 644 4.67 -4.64 27.85
CA LEU A 644 3.63 -3.95 28.60
C LEU A 644 3.48 -4.51 30.02
N SER A 645 3.61 -5.83 30.18
CA SER A 645 3.50 -6.47 31.48
C SER A 645 4.65 -6.06 32.40
N HIS A 646 5.90 -6.05 31.91
CA HIS A 646 7.06 -5.59 32.66
C HIS A 646 6.89 -4.14 33.10
N HIS A 647 6.50 -3.24 32.20
CA HIS A 647 6.27 -1.82 32.52
C HIS A 647 5.15 -1.61 33.53
N LEU A 648 4.06 -2.41 33.48
CA LEU A 648 2.99 -2.29 34.47
C LEU A 648 3.42 -2.78 35.85
N VAL A 649 4.19 -3.88 35.94
CA VAL A 649 4.77 -4.35 37.17
C VAL A 649 5.75 -3.32 37.73
N GLU A 650 6.62 -2.73 36.92
CA GLU A 650 7.52 -1.68 37.31
C GLU A 650 6.76 -0.45 37.89
N ARG A 651 5.73 0.04 37.22
CA ARG A 651 4.86 1.13 37.72
C ARG A 651 4.19 0.78 39.05
N TYR A 652 3.84 -0.50 39.22
CA TYR A 652 3.28 -0.97 40.48
C TYR A 652 4.33 -0.97 41.62
N VAL A 653 5.51 -1.51 41.35
CA VAL A 653 6.62 -1.61 42.33
C VAL A 653 7.16 -0.24 42.78
N GLN A 654 7.16 0.74 41.89
CA GLN A 654 7.56 2.12 42.18
C GLN A 654 6.62 2.84 43.17
N ARG A 655 5.46 2.30 43.48
CA ARG A 655 4.56 2.86 44.47
C ARG A 655 5.11 2.67 45.89
N PRO A 656 5.05 3.68 46.77
CA PRO A 656 5.50 3.56 48.16
C PRO A 656 4.72 2.50 48.96
N ASP A 657 3.47 2.23 48.60
CA ASP A 657 2.54 1.32 49.25
C ASP A 657 2.40 -0.05 48.54
N ALA A 658 3.29 -0.39 47.57
CA ALA A 658 3.17 -1.61 46.74
C ALA A 658 3.02 -2.91 47.54
N LEU A 659 3.72 -3.04 48.68
CA LEU A 659 3.65 -4.24 49.57
C LEU A 659 2.43 -4.24 50.50
N THR A 660 1.89 -3.07 50.82
CA THR A 660 0.83 -2.91 51.84
C THR A 660 -0.55 -2.64 51.27
N LEU A 661 -0.63 -2.33 49.98
CA LEU A 661 -1.87 -1.98 49.28
C LEU A 661 -2.93 -3.10 49.43
N SER A 662 -4.14 -2.75 49.84
CA SER A 662 -5.26 -3.72 49.92
C SER A 662 -5.69 -4.23 48.57
N ASP A 663 -6.43 -5.36 48.53
CA ASP A 663 -6.92 -5.91 47.22
C ASP A 663 -8.02 -5.06 46.56
N PRO A 664 -8.94 -4.41 47.32
CA PRO A 664 -9.84 -3.42 46.75
C PRO A 664 -9.11 -2.22 46.11
N ASP A 665 -8.13 -1.65 46.83
CA ASP A 665 -7.37 -0.48 46.35
C ASP A 665 -6.50 -0.84 45.15
N PHE A 666 -5.96 -2.06 45.12
CA PHE A 666 -5.29 -2.59 43.93
C PHE A 666 -6.24 -2.63 42.69
N GLY A 667 -7.47 -3.08 42.90
CA GLY A 667 -8.48 -3.11 41.82
C GLY A 667 -8.77 -1.71 41.26
N GLN A 668 -8.86 -0.70 42.15
CA GLN A 668 -9.05 0.70 41.75
C GLN A 668 -7.86 1.30 41.02
N TRP A 669 -6.65 0.91 41.36
CA TRP A 669 -5.44 1.37 40.71
C TRP A 669 -5.20 0.72 39.37
N PHE A 670 -5.47 -0.62 39.26
CA PHE A 670 -5.06 -1.43 38.10
C PHE A 670 -5.68 -0.94 36.80
N ASP A 671 -7.00 -0.77 36.76
CA ASP A 671 -7.70 -0.48 35.52
C ASP A 671 -7.29 0.87 34.90
N PRO A 672 -7.20 2.00 35.63
CA PRO A 672 -6.68 3.25 35.07
C PRO A 672 -5.19 3.18 34.67
N ALA A 673 -4.38 2.46 35.44
CA ALA A 673 -2.97 2.30 35.15
C ALA A 673 -2.74 1.47 33.87
N PHE A 674 -3.54 0.40 33.70
CA PHE A 674 -3.54 -0.42 32.49
C PHE A 674 -3.98 0.39 31.26
N ASP A 675 -5.08 1.14 31.36
CA ASP A 675 -5.59 1.95 30.25
C ASP A 675 -4.58 3.02 29.83
N ALA A 676 -3.95 3.68 30.81
CA ALA A 676 -2.92 4.66 30.56
C ALA A 676 -1.69 4.02 29.88
N LEU A 677 -1.26 2.82 30.33
CA LEU A 677 -0.15 2.11 29.73
C LEU A 677 -0.43 1.72 28.28
N VAL A 678 -1.61 1.13 28.01
CA VAL A 678 -1.99 0.72 26.66
C VAL A 678 -2.07 1.93 25.72
N ALA A 679 -2.62 3.05 26.18
CA ALA A 679 -2.66 4.28 25.40
C ALA A 679 -1.26 4.83 25.07
N GLN A 680 -0.30 4.69 25.98
CA GLN A 680 1.06 5.23 25.88
C GLN A 680 2.04 4.31 25.14
N GLU A 681 1.89 3.00 25.26
CA GLU A 681 2.92 2.04 24.81
C GLU A 681 2.34 0.79 24.10
N GLY A 682 1.01 0.69 23.99
CA GLY A 682 0.30 -0.45 23.39
C GLY A 682 -0.89 -0.04 22.54
N ALA A 683 -0.89 1.16 21.96
CA ALA A 683 -2.03 1.70 21.23
C ALA A 683 -2.48 0.82 20.03
N VAL A 684 -1.63 -0.07 19.52
CA VAL A 684 -1.99 -1.08 18.53
C VAL A 684 -3.15 -1.99 19.01
N LEU A 685 -3.25 -2.24 20.32
CA LEU A 685 -4.35 -3.02 20.91
C LEU A 685 -5.70 -2.27 20.95
N LEU A 686 -5.68 -0.96 20.73
CA LEU A 686 -6.88 -0.12 20.67
C LEU A 686 -7.48 -0.07 19.25
N MET A 687 -6.78 -0.59 18.25
CA MET A 687 -7.24 -0.58 16.86
C MET A 687 -8.52 -1.41 16.68
N PRO A 688 -9.36 -1.09 15.69
CA PRO A 688 -10.58 -1.85 15.40
C PRO A 688 -10.32 -3.34 15.23
N GLY A 689 -11.21 -4.18 15.79
CA GLY A 689 -11.09 -5.65 15.72
C GLY A 689 -10.29 -6.30 16.85
N ARG A 690 -9.60 -5.54 17.72
CA ARG A 690 -8.75 -6.09 18.78
C ARG A 690 -9.34 -6.03 20.20
N GLN A 691 -10.63 -5.72 20.34
CA GLN A 691 -11.30 -5.54 21.63
C GLN A 691 -11.26 -6.80 22.52
N GLU A 692 -11.46 -7.98 21.93
CA GLU A 692 -11.43 -9.25 22.69
C GLU A 692 -10.01 -9.57 23.16
N GLU A 693 -9.02 -9.35 22.32
CA GLU A 693 -7.61 -9.51 22.62
C GLU A 693 -7.19 -8.61 23.78
N LEU A 694 -7.50 -7.31 23.72
CA LEU A 694 -7.25 -6.34 24.78
C LEU A 694 -7.93 -6.76 26.11
N ALA A 695 -9.20 -7.19 26.05
CA ALA A 695 -9.93 -7.64 27.23
C ALA A 695 -9.32 -8.92 27.84
N SER A 696 -8.86 -9.85 26.99
CA SER A 696 -8.16 -11.07 27.43
C SER A 696 -6.82 -10.74 28.08
N PHE A 697 -6.03 -9.86 27.47
CA PHE A 697 -4.75 -9.41 28.02
C PHE A 697 -4.95 -8.73 29.37
N ARG A 698 -5.89 -7.79 29.51
CA ARG A 698 -6.25 -7.12 30.77
C ARG A 698 -6.56 -8.14 31.88
N ARG A 699 -7.44 -9.10 31.62
CA ARG A 699 -7.84 -10.13 32.61
C ARG A 699 -6.63 -10.96 33.07
N LYS A 700 -5.83 -11.46 32.13
CA LYS A 700 -4.65 -12.27 32.43
C LYS A 700 -3.64 -11.50 33.28
N LEU A 701 -3.33 -10.27 32.89
CA LEU A 701 -2.34 -9.45 33.60
C LEU A 701 -2.83 -9.04 35.00
N LYS A 702 -4.13 -8.73 35.16
CA LYS A 702 -4.73 -8.43 36.46
C LYS A 702 -4.59 -9.61 37.43
N VAL A 703 -4.93 -10.80 36.98
CA VAL A 703 -4.80 -12.05 37.77
C VAL A 703 -3.32 -12.32 38.08
N ALA A 704 -2.43 -12.16 37.12
CA ALA A 704 -1.00 -12.38 37.34
C ALA A 704 -0.42 -11.46 38.42
N LEU A 705 -0.74 -10.15 38.37
CA LEU A 705 -0.28 -9.23 39.40
C LEU A 705 -0.86 -9.54 40.80
N GLN A 706 -2.13 -9.97 40.85
CA GLN A 706 -2.73 -10.41 42.10
C GLN A 706 -1.99 -11.62 42.70
N GLN A 707 -1.68 -12.62 41.85
CA GLN A 707 -0.90 -13.78 42.27
C GLN A 707 0.52 -13.42 42.72
N LEU A 708 1.20 -12.53 41.98
CA LEU A 708 2.53 -12.07 42.33
C LEU A 708 2.54 -11.36 43.69
N ARG A 709 1.56 -10.53 43.97
CA ARG A 709 1.38 -9.89 45.29
C ARG A 709 1.13 -10.92 46.40
N GLN A 710 0.36 -11.97 46.14
CA GLN A 710 0.13 -13.07 47.12
C GLN A 710 1.43 -13.81 47.40
N GLN A 711 2.28 -14.06 46.40
CA GLN A 711 3.62 -14.66 46.62
C GLN A 711 4.49 -13.80 47.52
N TRP A 712 4.53 -12.50 47.31
CA TRP A 712 5.31 -11.55 48.15
C TRP A 712 4.84 -11.54 49.61
N ARG A 713 3.51 -11.48 49.83
CA ARG A 713 2.91 -11.56 51.15
C ARG A 713 3.22 -12.88 51.86
N ALA A 714 3.04 -14.00 51.16
CA ALA A 714 3.33 -15.33 51.71
C ALA A 714 4.83 -15.50 52.05
N ALA A 715 5.71 -14.94 51.28
CA ALA A 715 7.15 -14.96 51.49
C ALA A 715 7.64 -13.88 52.49
N LYS A 716 6.77 -13.02 53.03
CA LYS A 716 7.10 -11.90 53.92
C LYS A 716 8.18 -10.98 53.34
N VAL A 717 8.01 -10.60 52.11
CA VAL A 717 8.89 -9.68 51.39
C VAL A 717 8.73 -8.28 51.99
N VAL A 718 9.87 -7.62 52.30
CA VAL A 718 9.92 -6.28 52.87
C VAL A 718 10.47 -5.22 51.93
N SER A 719 11.17 -5.64 50.86
CA SER A 719 11.71 -4.73 49.86
C SER A 719 11.65 -5.38 48.45
N ILE A 720 11.29 -4.59 47.45
CA ILE A 720 11.28 -4.99 46.05
C ILE A 720 11.95 -3.90 45.23
N THR A 721 12.86 -4.30 44.35
CA THR A 721 13.47 -3.42 43.34
C THR A 721 13.16 -4.00 41.96
N SER A 722 12.64 -3.18 41.08
CA SER A 722 12.44 -3.53 39.66
C SER A 722 13.58 -2.98 38.80
N GLU A 723 13.91 -3.70 37.72
CA GLU A 723 14.93 -3.32 36.75
C GLU A 723 16.30 -2.99 37.42
N GLU A 724 16.67 -3.77 38.47
CA GLU A 724 17.90 -3.58 39.17
C GLU A 724 19.11 -3.84 38.29
N LYS A 725 19.94 -2.81 38.09
CA LYS A 725 21.19 -2.96 37.34
C LYS A 725 22.20 -3.80 38.13
N LEU A 726 22.57 -4.91 37.54
CA LEU A 726 23.54 -5.86 38.10
C LEU A 726 24.86 -5.76 37.35
N GLU A 727 25.99 -5.66 38.09
CA GLU A 727 27.33 -5.66 37.52
C GLU A 727 28.22 -6.57 38.34
N GLY A 728 28.98 -7.41 37.67
CA GLY A 728 29.88 -8.36 38.26
C GLY A 728 31.05 -8.74 37.37
N HIS A 729 31.81 -9.74 37.74
CA HIS A 729 32.98 -10.18 37.01
C HIS A 729 33.00 -11.71 36.89
N PHE A 730 33.61 -12.20 35.81
CA PHE A 730 33.94 -13.59 35.60
C PHE A 730 35.30 -13.73 34.88
N THR A 731 35.77 -14.93 34.63
CA THR A 731 37.10 -15.18 33.98
C THR A 731 37.21 -14.54 32.59
N GLY A 732 36.11 -14.22 31.96
CA GLY A 732 36.05 -13.58 30.61
C GLY A 732 36.06 -12.06 30.65
N GLY A 733 35.88 -11.41 31.79
CA GLY A 733 35.75 -9.95 31.90
C GLY A 733 34.59 -9.51 32.78
N ALA A 734 34.10 -8.29 32.51
CA ALA A 734 32.91 -7.78 33.21
C ALA A 734 31.62 -8.42 32.62
N ILE A 735 30.66 -8.65 33.50
CA ILE A 735 29.31 -9.10 33.15
C ILE A 735 28.26 -8.15 33.73
N GLY A 736 27.21 -7.87 33.02
CA GLY A 736 26.13 -7.02 33.54
C GLY A 736 24.79 -7.32 32.83
N GLY A 737 23.73 -6.83 33.49
CA GLY A 737 22.36 -6.95 33.02
C GLY A 737 21.39 -6.20 33.90
N SER A 738 20.11 -6.40 33.70
CA SER A 738 19.05 -5.93 34.56
C SER A 738 18.22 -7.09 35.06
N SER A 739 17.96 -7.16 36.35
CA SER A 739 17.04 -8.15 36.93
C SER A 739 15.65 -7.55 36.97
N ASP A 740 14.65 -8.26 36.41
CA ASP A 740 13.27 -7.81 36.39
C ASP A 740 12.78 -7.42 37.80
N LEU A 741 12.99 -8.34 38.77
CA LEU A 741 12.66 -8.10 40.17
C LEU A 741 13.73 -8.72 41.08
N LEU A 742 14.24 -7.93 42.01
CA LEU A 742 15.03 -8.37 43.13
C LEU A 742 14.23 -8.12 44.42
N VAL A 743 13.92 -9.18 45.17
CA VAL A 743 13.08 -9.10 46.35
C VAL A 743 13.89 -9.53 47.58
N THR A 744 13.66 -8.85 48.73
CA THR A 744 14.34 -9.14 50.00
C THR A 744 13.32 -9.44 51.09
N ARG A 745 13.53 -10.49 51.82
CA ARG A 745 12.75 -10.89 53.00
C ARG A 745 13.25 -10.19 54.29
N GLU A 746 12.45 -10.28 55.34
CA GLU A 746 12.74 -9.72 56.65
C GLU A 746 14.03 -10.29 57.26
N ASP A 747 14.39 -11.56 56.97
CA ASP A 747 15.62 -12.24 57.39
C ASP A 747 16.88 -11.88 56.58
N GLY A 748 16.73 -10.96 55.62
CA GLY A 748 17.80 -10.51 54.71
C GLY A 748 18.09 -11.45 53.54
N GLN A 749 17.36 -12.55 53.39
CA GLN A 749 17.48 -13.40 52.23
C GLN A 749 16.92 -12.69 50.95
N GLN A 750 17.58 -12.94 49.83
CA GLN A 750 17.18 -12.35 48.54
C GLN A 750 16.72 -13.39 47.54
N ALA A 751 15.81 -12.99 46.67
CA ALA A 751 15.43 -13.79 45.50
C ALA A 751 15.38 -12.93 44.25
N ILE A 752 15.75 -13.54 43.12
CA ILE A 752 15.58 -12.98 41.76
C ILE A 752 14.36 -13.62 41.16
N ILE A 753 13.45 -12.80 40.61
CA ILE A 753 12.30 -13.24 39.85
C ILE A 753 12.46 -12.67 38.44
N ASP A 754 12.58 -13.54 37.46
CA ASP A 754 12.58 -13.19 36.03
C ASP A 754 11.18 -13.40 35.46
N MET A 755 10.58 -12.35 34.90
CA MET A 755 9.20 -12.35 34.44
C MET A 755 9.13 -12.69 32.95
N LYS A 756 8.23 -13.61 32.60
CA LYS A 756 8.07 -14.03 31.22
C LYS A 756 6.59 -14.17 30.86
N TRP A 757 6.22 -13.79 29.64
CA TRP A 757 4.84 -13.97 29.18
C TRP A 757 4.45 -15.45 28.99
N GLY A 758 5.40 -16.33 28.59
CA GLY A 758 5.20 -17.78 28.45
C GLY A 758 5.38 -18.57 29.76
N SER A 759 5.13 -19.88 29.71
CA SER A 759 5.28 -20.73 30.93
C SER A 759 5.93 -22.09 30.69
N THR A 760 5.57 -22.81 29.63
CA THR A 760 6.03 -24.19 29.40
C THR A 760 7.54 -24.25 29.21
N THR A 761 8.09 -23.41 28.39
CA THR A 761 9.54 -23.36 28.12
C THR A 761 10.36 -23.08 29.38
N TYR A 762 9.90 -22.24 30.29
CA TYR A 762 10.66 -21.88 31.51
C TYR A 762 10.58 -22.94 32.60
N ALA A 763 9.45 -23.67 32.69
CA ALA A 763 9.37 -24.87 33.50
C ALA A 763 10.35 -25.93 32.98
N ASP A 764 10.44 -26.13 31.66
CA ASP A 764 11.38 -27.05 31.07
C ASP A 764 12.85 -26.63 31.27
N LYS A 765 13.15 -25.31 31.22
CA LYS A 765 14.49 -24.79 31.54
C LYS A 765 14.89 -25.09 32.97
N LEU A 766 13.98 -24.93 33.94
CA LEU A 766 14.25 -25.33 35.34
C LEU A 766 14.41 -26.85 35.48
N ALA A 767 13.51 -27.64 34.88
CA ALA A 767 13.55 -29.12 34.96
C ALA A 767 14.83 -29.73 34.37
N ASN A 768 15.38 -29.08 33.32
CA ASN A 768 16.60 -29.56 32.63
C ASN A 768 17.87 -28.80 33.07
N ASN A 769 17.82 -28.03 34.12
CA ASN A 769 18.96 -27.20 34.60
C ASN A 769 19.58 -26.32 33.50
N ARG A 770 18.72 -25.64 32.69
CA ARG A 770 19.08 -24.75 31.57
C ARG A 770 18.72 -23.28 31.85
N HIS A 771 18.52 -22.89 33.08
CA HIS A 771 18.12 -21.54 33.52
C HIS A 771 19.32 -20.60 33.71
N LEU A 772 20.19 -20.56 32.70
CA LEU A 772 21.46 -19.83 32.73
C LEU A 772 21.27 -18.32 33.03
N GLN A 773 20.24 -17.65 32.52
CA GLN A 773 19.98 -16.24 32.80
C GLN A 773 19.87 -15.95 34.30
N LEU A 774 19.06 -16.73 35.01
CA LEU A 774 18.89 -16.61 36.45
C LEU A 774 20.18 -16.88 37.21
N VAL A 775 20.97 -17.89 36.78
CA VAL A 775 22.23 -18.23 37.43
C VAL A 775 23.28 -17.15 37.21
N LEU A 776 23.39 -16.54 36.08
CA LEU A 776 24.29 -15.42 35.81
C LEU A 776 23.96 -14.22 36.70
N TYR A 777 22.72 -13.86 36.84
CA TYR A 777 22.29 -12.80 37.73
C TYR A 777 22.45 -13.18 39.21
N GLY A 778 22.18 -14.45 39.54
CA GLY A 778 22.40 -15.00 40.87
C GLY A 778 23.86 -14.91 41.32
N GLU A 779 24.79 -15.23 40.42
CA GLU A 779 26.23 -15.09 40.72
C GLU A 779 26.63 -13.63 40.96
N ILE A 780 26.12 -12.67 40.17
CA ILE A 780 26.42 -11.25 40.42
C ILE A 780 25.92 -10.80 41.82
N VAL A 781 24.70 -11.22 42.19
CA VAL A 781 24.16 -10.95 43.55
C VAL A 781 24.99 -11.65 44.61
N ARG A 782 25.46 -12.89 44.37
CA ARG A 782 26.37 -13.61 45.27
C ARG A 782 27.68 -12.86 45.46
N GLN A 783 28.27 -12.33 44.39
CA GLN A 783 29.50 -11.51 44.51
C GLN A 783 29.31 -10.28 45.41
N ARG A 784 28.12 -9.69 45.35
CA ARG A 784 27.77 -8.49 46.15
C ARG A 784 27.43 -8.82 47.59
N THR A 785 26.75 -9.96 47.84
CA THR A 785 26.16 -10.27 49.15
C THR A 785 26.87 -11.40 49.91
N GLY A 786 27.73 -12.16 49.24
CA GLY A 786 28.38 -13.38 49.73
C GLY A 786 27.51 -14.63 49.75
N ARG A 787 26.24 -14.55 49.34
CA ARG A 787 25.28 -15.67 49.36
C ARG A 787 24.53 -15.75 48.02
N TRP A 788 24.20 -16.97 47.56
CA TRP A 788 23.35 -17.19 46.44
C TRP A 788 21.92 -16.73 46.75
N PRO A 789 21.27 -15.92 45.90
CA PRO A 789 19.85 -15.64 46.03
C PRO A 789 19.04 -16.84 45.59
N HIS A 790 17.76 -16.89 46.00
CA HIS A 790 16.80 -17.84 45.39
C HIS A 790 16.42 -17.37 44.00
N LEU A 791 16.15 -18.37 43.12
CA LEU A 791 15.90 -18.14 41.69
C LEU A 791 14.51 -18.60 41.31
N ALA A 792 13.74 -17.76 40.60
CA ALA A 792 12.41 -18.09 40.18
C ALA A 792 12.07 -17.41 38.85
N TYR A 793 11.23 -18.10 38.08
CA TYR A 793 10.52 -17.50 36.95
C TYR A 793 9.08 -17.16 37.34
N PHE A 794 8.56 -16.05 36.84
CA PHE A 794 7.14 -15.75 36.97
C PHE A 794 6.48 -15.70 35.61
N SER A 795 5.53 -16.64 35.36
CA SER A 795 4.71 -16.67 34.16
C SER A 795 3.59 -15.64 34.25
N LEU A 796 3.71 -14.55 33.52
CA LEU A 796 2.71 -13.49 33.47
C LEU A 796 1.38 -13.95 32.81
N SER A 797 1.45 -14.83 31.79
CA SER A 797 0.26 -15.32 31.11
C SER A 797 -0.58 -16.28 31.97
N GLN A 798 0.04 -16.98 32.93
CA GLN A 798 -0.61 -17.95 33.82
C GLN A 798 -0.74 -17.49 35.27
N GLY A 799 -0.04 -16.41 35.66
CA GLY A 799 0.00 -15.95 37.04
C GLY A 799 0.69 -16.95 37.99
N GLN A 800 1.71 -17.67 37.53
CA GLN A 800 2.39 -18.72 38.30
C GLN A 800 3.86 -18.39 38.54
N LEU A 801 4.29 -18.51 39.78
CA LEU A 801 5.69 -18.47 40.15
C LEU A 801 6.27 -19.89 40.12
N LEU A 802 7.34 -20.10 39.36
CA LEU A 802 8.03 -21.37 39.15
C LEU A 802 9.38 -21.32 39.85
N SER A 803 9.65 -22.28 40.72
CA SER A 803 10.93 -22.43 41.41
C SER A 803 11.29 -23.89 41.56
N ILE A 804 12.56 -24.18 41.85
CA ILE A 804 13.06 -25.53 42.15
C ILE A 804 12.65 -25.99 43.55
N ASP A 805 12.41 -25.07 44.50
CA ASP A 805 11.96 -25.32 45.85
C ASP A 805 10.99 -24.26 46.40
N GLN A 806 10.51 -24.46 47.63
CA GLN A 806 9.58 -23.54 48.31
C GLN A 806 10.23 -22.82 49.51
N SER A 807 11.54 -22.85 49.60
CA SER A 807 12.24 -22.29 50.76
C SER A 807 12.08 -20.77 50.90
N PHE A 808 12.06 -20.08 49.79
CA PHE A 808 11.77 -18.64 49.76
C PHE A 808 10.28 -18.34 49.49
N PHE A 809 9.68 -18.96 48.52
CA PHE A 809 8.29 -18.74 48.13
C PHE A 809 7.41 -19.95 48.51
N PRO A 810 6.69 -19.92 49.63
CA PRO A 810 5.93 -21.08 50.12
C PRO A 810 4.80 -21.55 49.20
N GLN A 811 4.30 -20.65 48.33
CA GLN A 811 3.21 -20.92 47.36
C GLN A 811 3.72 -21.08 45.94
N ALA A 812 5.02 -21.19 45.71
CA ALA A 812 5.59 -21.42 44.40
C ALA A 812 5.20 -22.80 43.86
N ARG A 813 4.98 -22.90 42.59
CA ARG A 813 4.90 -24.19 41.88
C ARG A 813 6.33 -24.77 41.79
N VAL A 814 6.57 -25.87 42.50
CA VAL A 814 7.85 -26.55 42.43
C VAL A 814 8.01 -27.28 41.12
N VAL A 815 9.09 -26.98 40.42
CA VAL A 815 9.51 -27.71 39.20
C VAL A 815 10.61 -28.66 39.59
N ARG A 816 10.30 -29.98 39.59
CA ARG A 816 11.27 -31.00 39.89
C ARG A 816 12.30 -31.14 38.76
N GLN A 817 13.57 -31.14 39.10
CA GLN A 817 14.64 -31.46 38.15
C GLN A 817 14.51 -32.91 37.68
N LYS A 818 14.85 -33.15 36.42
CA LYS A 818 14.86 -34.52 35.85
C LYS A 818 15.95 -35.37 36.50
N LYS A 819 15.69 -36.66 36.71
CA LYS A 819 16.63 -37.59 37.34
C LYS A 819 18.00 -37.68 36.66
N GLU A 820 18.01 -37.47 35.34
CA GLU A 820 19.23 -37.51 34.51
C GLU A 820 20.17 -36.32 34.78
N VAL A 821 19.62 -35.23 35.29
CA VAL A 821 20.36 -33.98 35.58
C VAL A 821 20.93 -33.97 37.01
N GLY A 822 20.41 -34.81 37.92
CA GLY A 822 20.79 -34.81 39.34
C GLY A 822 20.29 -33.62 40.12
N ASP A 823 20.60 -33.57 41.42
CA ASP A 823 20.29 -32.45 42.32
C ASP A 823 21.35 -31.32 42.22
N GLU A 824 21.58 -30.81 41.00
CA GLU A 824 22.57 -29.77 40.77
C GLU A 824 21.98 -28.38 41.03
N GLY A 825 22.55 -27.66 41.98
CA GLY A 825 22.17 -26.29 42.28
C GLY A 825 22.81 -25.23 41.37
N PRO A 826 22.46 -23.94 41.56
CA PRO A 826 23.00 -22.80 40.79
C PRO A 826 24.54 -22.72 40.73
N PRO A 827 25.30 -23.09 41.77
CA PRO A 827 26.75 -23.10 41.70
C PRO A 827 27.33 -24.07 40.68
N HIS A 828 26.69 -25.25 40.49
CA HIS A 828 27.15 -26.24 39.48
C HIS A 828 26.90 -25.75 38.07
N LEU A 829 25.73 -25.16 37.82
CA LEU A 829 25.42 -24.61 36.49
C LEU A 829 26.37 -23.43 36.16
N TRP A 830 26.77 -22.64 37.15
CA TRP A 830 27.79 -21.61 36.98
C TRP A 830 29.17 -22.18 36.62
N GLN A 831 29.61 -23.28 37.26
CA GLN A 831 30.88 -23.94 36.89
C GLN A 831 30.82 -24.51 35.46
N ARG A 832 29.72 -25.16 35.06
CA ARG A 832 29.52 -25.66 33.71
C ARG A 832 29.55 -24.54 32.68
N PHE A 833 28.98 -23.38 33.01
CA PHE A 833 29.08 -22.19 32.19
C PHE A 833 30.54 -21.75 31.98
N LEU A 834 31.35 -21.70 33.04
CA LEU A 834 32.74 -21.28 32.92
C LEU A 834 33.57 -22.23 32.05
N VAL A 835 33.36 -23.53 32.19
CA VAL A 835 33.99 -24.56 31.33
C VAL A 835 33.58 -24.36 29.87
N SER A 836 32.32 -24.22 29.58
CA SER A 836 31.83 -24.04 28.20
C SER A 836 32.30 -22.70 27.60
N TRP A 837 32.35 -21.63 28.39
CA TRP A 837 32.88 -20.35 27.95
C TRP A 837 34.36 -20.45 27.59
N GLN A 838 35.17 -21.13 28.42
CA GLN A 838 36.61 -21.33 28.19
C GLN A 838 36.85 -22.16 26.92
N TRP A 839 36.07 -23.23 26.72
CA TRP A 839 36.11 -24.07 25.53
C TRP A 839 35.77 -23.29 24.24
N ARG A 840 34.68 -22.52 24.25
CA ARG A 840 34.32 -21.66 23.10
C ARG A 840 35.37 -20.59 22.83
N ARG A 841 35.95 -20.03 23.88
CA ARG A 841 36.99 -19.02 23.73
C ARG A 841 38.26 -19.60 23.08
N GLN A 842 38.64 -20.80 23.44
CA GLN A 842 39.78 -21.53 22.85
C GLN A 842 39.55 -21.76 21.34
N GLN A 843 38.35 -22.23 20.94
CA GLN A 843 38.02 -22.40 19.54
C GLN A 843 38.15 -21.07 18.77
N LEU A 844 37.62 -20.00 19.33
CA LEU A 844 37.67 -18.66 18.69
C LEU A 844 39.10 -18.11 18.62
N ASP A 845 39.93 -18.38 19.65
CA ASP A 845 41.35 -18.00 19.66
C ASP A 845 42.17 -18.79 18.63
N GLN A 846 41.72 -20.00 18.27
CA GLN A 846 42.26 -20.80 17.14
C GLN A 846 41.66 -20.36 15.76
N GLY A 847 40.80 -19.35 15.75
CA GLY A 847 40.12 -18.87 14.53
C GLY A 847 38.95 -19.74 14.08
N LEU A 848 38.46 -20.67 14.90
CA LEU A 848 37.35 -21.57 14.56
C LEU A 848 36.02 -20.96 15.02
N ILE A 849 35.04 -20.86 14.12
CA ILE A 849 33.70 -20.33 14.37
C ILE A 849 32.67 -21.33 13.94
N GLU A 850 31.87 -21.85 14.86
CA GLU A 850 30.80 -22.80 14.57
C GLU A 850 29.48 -22.12 14.20
N VAL A 851 28.82 -22.62 13.13
CA VAL A 851 27.42 -22.36 12.82
C VAL A 851 26.57 -23.46 13.44
N VAL A 852 25.80 -23.14 14.47
CA VAL A 852 24.98 -24.14 15.19
C VAL A 852 23.54 -24.03 14.71
N LEU A 853 22.96 -25.09 14.12
CA LEU A 853 21.64 -25.05 13.48
C LEU A 853 20.60 -25.99 14.10
N ARG A 854 20.87 -27.30 14.28
CA ARG A 854 19.96 -28.27 14.89
C ARG A 854 20.70 -29.30 15.72
N GLU A 855 19.99 -29.97 16.64
CA GLU A 855 20.56 -30.99 17.53
C GLU A 855 21.01 -32.30 16.80
N GLU A 856 20.42 -32.60 15.62
CA GLU A 856 20.51 -33.91 14.97
C GLU A 856 21.54 -34.00 13.86
N GLU A 857 22.14 -32.93 13.40
CA GLU A 857 23.08 -32.97 12.29
C GLU A 857 24.54 -33.04 12.78
N ASP A 858 25.09 -34.23 12.61
CA ASP A 858 26.51 -34.58 12.66
C ASP A 858 27.23 -34.54 14.03
N THR A 859 27.12 -35.65 14.76
CA THR A 859 27.89 -35.92 15.99
C THR A 859 29.27 -36.46 15.73
N SER A 860 29.76 -36.47 14.51
CA SER A 860 31.00 -37.18 14.09
C SER A 860 32.29 -36.36 14.25
N SER A 861 32.28 -35.22 14.96
CA SER A 861 33.49 -34.40 15.09
C SER A 861 34.18 -34.54 16.46
N ASP A 862 35.52 -34.57 16.43
CA ASP A 862 36.43 -34.50 17.57
C ASP A 862 36.26 -33.23 18.44
N GLU A 863 35.22 -32.44 18.20
CA GLU A 863 34.95 -31.14 18.79
C GLU A 863 33.63 -31.14 19.58
N ALA A 864 33.36 -32.24 20.29
CA ALA A 864 32.20 -32.28 21.19
C ALA A 864 32.39 -31.31 22.36
N PRO A 865 31.29 -30.72 22.89
CA PRO A 865 31.38 -29.89 24.08
C PRO A 865 31.93 -30.72 25.27
N PRO A 866 32.68 -30.09 26.21
CA PRO A 866 33.19 -30.81 27.40
C PRO A 866 32.06 -31.49 28.17
N GLU A 867 32.29 -32.71 28.69
CA GLU A 867 31.31 -33.47 29.47
C GLU A 867 30.83 -32.73 30.71
N ASP A 868 31.73 -31.93 31.33
CA ASP A 868 31.49 -31.09 32.48
C ASP A 868 31.01 -29.66 32.11
N GLY A 869 30.75 -29.40 30.81
CA GLY A 869 30.19 -28.16 30.26
C GLY A 869 28.66 -28.10 30.24
N LEU A 870 28.14 -27.03 29.69
CA LEU A 870 26.69 -26.86 29.43
C LEU A 870 26.23 -27.83 28.33
N ALA A 871 25.02 -28.36 28.48
CA ALA A 871 24.39 -29.09 27.42
C ALA A 871 24.17 -28.14 26.19
N ARG A 872 24.36 -28.70 25.01
CA ARG A 872 24.16 -27.94 23.76
C ARG A 872 22.69 -27.48 23.65
N GLU A 873 22.50 -26.25 23.34
CA GLU A 873 21.19 -25.67 23.01
C GLU A 873 21.20 -25.12 21.59
N VAL A 874 20.09 -25.27 20.88
CA VAL A 874 19.86 -24.60 19.60
C VAL A 874 18.99 -23.40 19.85
N LEU A 875 19.52 -22.22 19.54
CA LEU A 875 18.75 -20.98 19.60
C LEU A 875 17.66 -20.95 18.52
N ASN A 876 16.58 -20.25 18.80
CA ASN A 876 15.52 -20.10 17.81
C ASN A 876 16.06 -19.41 16.55
N LEU A 877 16.00 -20.12 15.42
CA LEU A 877 16.53 -19.67 14.13
C LEU A 877 15.84 -18.42 13.61
N SER A 878 14.59 -18.15 14.02
CA SER A 878 13.86 -16.92 13.66
C SER A 878 14.55 -15.62 14.10
N TYR A 879 15.50 -15.69 15.01
CA TYR A 879 16.30 -14.56 15.47
C TYR A 879 17.74 -14.57 14.93
N ASN A 880 18.02 -15.39 13.92
CA ASN A 880 19.34 -15.48 13.31
C ASN A 880 19.33 -14.80 11.92
N ASP A 881 19.61 -13.51 11.89
CA ASP A 881 19.63 -12.68 10.67
C ASP A 881 20.81 -13.03 9.71
N TYR A 882 21.66 -13.98 10.05
CA TYR A 882 22.90 -14.26 9.32
C TYR A 882 22.94 -15.65 8.67
N LEU A 883 21.82 -16.39 8.67
CA LEU A 883 21.78 -17.76 8.10
C LEU A 883 22.15 -17.78 6.62
N THR A 884 21.68 -16.83 5.84
CA THR A 884 21.99 -16.69 4.41
C THR A 884 23.50 -16.62 4.16
N LEU A 885 24.25 -15.90 5.03
CA LEU A 885 25.69 -15.75 4.90
C LEU A 885 26.43 -17.08 5.14
N ALA A 886 25.81 -18.03 5.82
CA ALA A 886 26.35 -19.36 6.08
C ALA A 886 25.86 -20.41 5.05
N GLY A 887 24.99 -20.05 4.13
CA GLY A 887 24.43 -20.95 3.11
C GLY A 887 23.32 -21.89 3.64
N TRP A 888 22.62 -21.51 4.71
CA TRP A 888 21.62 -22.34 5.40
C TRP A 888 20.18 -21.77 5.31
N GLU A 889 19.83 -21.11 4.24
CA GLU A 889 18.52 -20.45 4.06
C GLU A 889 17.35 -21.43 3.91
N ASP A 890 17.58 -22.62 3.33
CA ASP A 890 16.50 -23.51 2.89
C ASP A 890 15.91 -24.42 4.01
N ASP A 891 16.37 -24.32 5.24
CA ASP A 891 15.95 -25.18 6.34
C ASP A 891 14.96 -24.51 7.32
N GLN A 892 14.21 -23.49 6.87
CA GLN A 892 13.14 -22.82 7.65
C GLN A 892 11.84 -23.61 7.66
#